data_d1d0f2d5f4160d794b01793e89c4c6b0
#
_entry.id   d1d0f2d5f4160d794b01793e89c4c6b0
#
_cell.length_a   1.000
_cell.length_b   1.000
_cell.length_c   1.000
_cell.angle_alpha   90.00
_cell.angle_beta   90.00
_cell.angle_gamma   90.00
#
_symmetry.space_group_name_H-M   'P 1'
#
loop_
_entity.id
_entity.type
_entity.pdbx_description
1 polymer ?
#
loop_
_entity_poly.entity_id
_entity_poly.type
_entity_poly.pdbx_seq_one_letter_code
_entity_poly.pdbx_strand_id
1 'polypeptide(L)'
;KVGQKNFGIEDVEQQNIDIGYLANALKMLDGTQIADVVKIDRPVNLDCFAQDLFARLGSIKESVDENGVKEIKENILQERIDRIDKMNNIRKQYLSDYYIVVYGKNELDLENTTINVASEINKCGLNTKLLGKRETAVFLKYSFSRNFDEREIKEVADGDLLAWVKPKKVEFKANSYTVDGTQAAVFAIADYPLRVKNAWGADLYNIPNTKVVLHVKPVDKFKAIKRIDKCIGEMETKQIMSEKASEANSAETHRETMHALLDSLQTENESLLDVTLTITAYNYLDDENYKKSVRRNIMTGNFKPSNLYGLQIEGFKSSAISPVSTLKTYERGINSSSLAAVFPFVRTFVMDEGGIMLGENKANGYPFIFNMWKRGNLYQNSNGMIIGKSGSGKSFFLKSLIANEWANDTRVIILDPEAEYLTLTKNLSGNLIDVGNAKEGRINPFHIYKILTEDGTPAEPAVTFNTHLKMLESFFKIVLVGASADVIELINNLVVEAYERKGITETTDCTNFKAEDFPLFSDLLAVLQEKNKEEMDNLTLRDMRTAELYLQKFVNGRYSDIWNAPSTLEVNANLIDFNFQSLFANKNNTVANAQMLLVFRFIEQEVINAREANKSGKNLRTLIIADEAHLFIDAKFPIALDFFFSM
;
A
#
# COMPACT_ATOMS: atom_id res chain seq x y z
N LYS A 1 -12.84 16.24 -11.31
CA LYS A 1 -11.56 15.61 -10.93
C LYS A 1 -11.78 14.12 -10.79
N VAL A 2 -10.85 13.31 -11.27
CA VAL A 2 -10.91 11.84 -11.25
C VAL A 2 -9.78 11.33 -10.38
N GLY A 3 -10.09 10.34 -9.52
CA GLY A 3 -9.10 9.64 -8.71
C GLY A 3 -8.22 8.71 -9.56
N GLN A 4 -7.32 8.02 -8.89
CA GLN A 4 -6.40 7.07 -9.51
C GLN A 4 -6.48 5.73 -8.77
N LYS A 5 -6.25 4.63 -9.49
CA LYS A 5 -6.21 3.29 -8.89
C LYS A 5 -4.96 2.54 -9.32
N ASN A 6 -4.66 1.48 -8.62
CA ASN A 6 -3.48 0.66 -8.89
C ASN A 6 -3.78 -0.41 -9.96
N PHE A 7 -4.17 0.06 -11.13
CA PHE A 7 -4.64 -0.74 -12.25
C PHE A 7 -3.67 -1.87 -12.65
N GLY A 8 -2.37 -1.67 -12.49
CA GLY A 8 -1.36 -2.64 -12.91
C GLY A 8 -1.27 -3.90 -12.04
N ILE A 9 -1.88 -3.93 -10.85
CA ILE A 9 -1.90 -5.10 -9.96
C ILE A 9 -3.22 -5.89 -10.04
N GLU A 10 -4.20 -5.37 -10.76
CA GLU A 10 -5.47 -6.04 -10.98
C GLU A 10 -5.31 -7.16 -12.00
N ASP A 11 -6.13 -8.19 -11.88
CA ASP A 11 -6.20 -9.24 -12.88
C ASP A 11 -6.75 -8.70 -14.21
N VAL A 12 -6.51 -9.45 -15.29
CA VAL A 12 -6.88 -9.01 -16.64
C VAL A 12 -8.39 -8.88 -16.81
N GLU A 13 -9.17 -9.67 -16.10
CA GLU A 13 -10.64 -9.64 -16.16
C GLU A 13 -11.16 -8.34 -15.55
N GLN A 14 -10.69 -7.97 -14.36
CA GLN A 14 -11.03 -6.70 -13.73
C GLN A 14 -10.57 -5.49 -14.55
N GLN A 15 -9.37 -5.55 -15.12
CA GLN A 15 -8.88 -4.50 -16.03
C GLN A 15 -9.81 -4.32 -17.24
N ASN A 16 -10.32 -5.40 -17.83
CA ASN A 16 -11.25 -5.34 -18.96
C ASN A 16 -12.61 -4.79 -18.56
N ILE A 17 -13.09 -5.12 -17.36
CA ILE A 17 -14.33 -4.55 -16.81
C ILE A 17 -14.22 -3.04 -16.66
N ASP A 18 -13.12 -2.57 -16.09
CA ASP A 18 -12.86 -1.13 -15.90
C ASP A 18 -12.77 -0.37 -17.23
N ILE A 19 -12.07 -0.95 -18.21
CA ILE A 19 -12.00 -0.40 -19.58
C ILE A 19 -13.41 -0.34 -20.17
N GLY A 20 -14.24 -1.35 -19.94
CA GLY A 20 -15.63 -1.38 -20.39
C GLY A 20 -16.46 -0.22 -19.83
N TYR A 21 -16.35 0.07 -18.54
CA TYR A 21 -17.03 1.23 -17.91
C TYR A 21 -16.51 2.56 -18.47
N LEU A 22 -15.20 2.70 -18.68
CA LEU A 22 -14.64 3.90 -19.30
C LEU A 22 -15.11 4.06 -20.76
N ALA A 23 -15.22 2.96 -21.53
CA ALA A 23 -15.79 2.97 -22.86
C ALA A 23 -17.26 3.44 -22.85
N ASN A 24 -18.06 2.95 -21.89
CA ASN A 24 -19.44 3.39 -21.71
C ASN A 24 -19.52 4.88 -21.39
N ALA A 25 -18.65 5.39 -20.51
CA ALA A 25 -18.57 6.82 -20.22
C ALA A 25 -18.30 7.66 -21.46
N LEU A 26 -17.41 7.20 -22.37
CA LEU A 26 -17.11 7.86 -23.64
C LEU A 26 -18.28 7.78 -24.63
N LYS A 27 -19.04 6.67 -24.65
CA LYS A 27 -20.22 6.48 -25.49
C LYS A 27 -21.42 7.36 -25.07
N MET A 28 -21.43 7.86 -23.84
CA MET A 28 -22.47 8.79 -23.35
C MET A 28 -22.33 10.20 -23.92
N LEU A 29 -21.19 10.53 -24.52
CA LEU A 29 -21.01 11.78 -25.24
C LEU A 29 -21.80 11.72 -26.56
N ASP A 30 -22.70 12.67 -26.76
CA ASP A 30 -23.40 12.79 -28.04
C ASP A 30 -22.59 13.60 -29.06
N GLY A 31 -23.05 13.65 -30.32
CA GLY A 31 -22.35 14.36 -31.42
C GLY A 31 -22.20 15.87 -31.23
N THR A 32 -22.81 16.45 -30.18
CA THR A 32 -22.72 17.88 -29.84
C THR A 32 -21.83 18.14 -28.63
N GLN A 33 -21.48 17.10 -27.88
CA GLN A 33 -20.66 17.14 -26.68
C GLN A 33 -19.24 16.71 -26.98
N ILE A 34 -18.28 17.36 -26.36
CA ILE A 34 -16.87 17.11 -26.52
C ILE A 34 -16.31 16.87 -25.12
N ALA A 35 -15.30 16.03 -24.98
CA ALA A 35 -14.61 15.86 -23.70
C ALA A 35 -13.10 15.97 -23.86
N ASP A 36 -12.46 16.49 -22.83
CA ASP A 36 -11.01 16.40 -22.64
C ASP A 36 -10.69 15.49 -21.47
N VAL A 37 -9.82 14.51 -21.69
CA VAL A 37 -9.16 13.76 -20.62
C VAL A 37 -7.81 14.43 -20.36
N VAL A 38 -7.67 15.02 -19.18
CA VAL A 38 -6.56 15.92 -18.88
C VAL A 38 -5.76 15.39 -17.70
N LYS A 39 -4.44 15.32 -17.88
CA LYS A 39 -3.49 15.16 -16.79
C LYS A 39 -2.71 16.46 -16.62
N ILE A 40 -2.63 16.94 -15.40
CA ILE A 40 -1.84 18.12 -15.05
C ILE A 40 -0.92 17.79 -13.88
N ASP A 41 0.37 18.02 -14.03
CA ASP A 41 1.30 17.95 -12.94
C ASP A 41 1.30 19.25 -12.14
N ARG A 42 1.14 19.15 -10.82
CA ARG A 42 1.27 20.24 -9.87
C ARG A 42 2.54 20.06 -9.05
N PRO A 43 3.24 21.14 -8.67
CA PRO A 43 4.30 21.02 -7.68
C PRO A 43 3.78 20.38 -6.39
N VAL A 44 4.50 19.41 -5.87
CA VAL A 44 4.21 18.86 -4.55
C VAL A 44 4.75 19.83 -3.52
N ASN A 45 3.92 20.19 -2.57
CA ASN A 45 4.36 20.84 -1.37
C ASN A 45 4.41 19.78 -0.25
N LEU A 46 5.60 19.41 0.17
CA LEU A 46 5.82 18.48 1.28
C LEU A 46 5.87 19.20 2.64
N ASP A 47 5.61 20.51 2.69
CA ASP A 47 5.66 21.29 3.92
C ASP A 47 4.66 20.79 4.97
N CYS A 48 3.50 20.25 4.56
CA CYS A 48 2.55 19.65 5.49
C CYS A 48 3.16 18.44 6.22
N PHE A 49 3.92 17.60 5.52
CA PHE A 49 4.61 16.46 6.16
C PHE A 49 5.76 16.93 7.05
N ALA A 50 6.48 17.99 6.65
CA ALA A 50 7.51 18.60 7.48
C ALA A 50 6.90 19.23 8.74
N GLN A 51 5.77 19.92 8.64
CA GLN A 51 5.07 20.53 9.78
C GLN A 51 4.66 19.51 10.82
N ASP A 52 4.10 18.36 10.41
CA ASP A 52 3.75 17.26 11.32
C ASP A 52 5.00 16.73 12.06
N LEU A 53 6.12 16.59 11.35
CA LEU A 53 7.38 16.16 11.97
C LEU A 53 7.95 17.22 12.90
N PHE A 54 7.88 18.51 12.56
CA PHE A 54 8.30 19.61 13.43
C PHE A 54 7.46 19.70 14.71
N ALA A 55 6.13 19.55 14.59
CA ALA A 55 5.24 19.53 15.75
C ALA A 55 5.62 18.37 16.69
N ARG A 56 5.89 17.19 16.12
CA ARG A 56 6.30 16.01 16.88
C ARG A 56 7.67 16.18 17.51
N LEU A 57 8.64 16.72 16.79
CA LEU A 57 9.97 17.04 17.32
C LEU A 57 9.86 18.02 18.49
N GLY A 58 8.98 19.02 18.40
CA GLY A 58 8.68 19.96 19.49
C GLY A 58 8.16 19.26 20.73
N SER A 59 7.16 18.37 20.58
CA SER A 59 6.60 17.62 21.71
C SER A 59 7.62 16.68 22.39
N ILE A 60 8.51 16.06 21.61
CA ILE A 60 9.59 15.24 22.19
C ILE A 60 10.59 16.10 22.95
N LYS A 61 10.97 17.29 22.42
CA LYS A 61 11.87 18.21 23.13
C LYS A 61 11.34 18.70 24.48
N GLU A 62 10.03 18.81 24.61
CA GLU A 62 9.35 19.20 25.85
C GLU A 62 9.11 18.01 26.81
N SER A 63 9.19 16.76 26.34
CA SER A 63 8.98 15.56 27.17
C SER A 63 10.18 15.27 28.08
N VAL A 64 9.93 14.57 29.18
CA VAL A 64 10.97 14.05 30.08
C VAL A 64 11.68 12.89 29.41
N ASP A 65 13.00 12.82 29.51
CA ASP A 65 13.79 11.70 29.00
C ASP A 65 13.74 10.51 29.98
N GLU A 66 12.83 9.60 29.75
CA GLU A 66 12.63 8.43 30.58
C GLU A 66 13.52 7.29 30.10
N ASN A 67 14.59 7.22 29.75
CA ASN A 67 15.46 6.07 29.41
C ASN A 67 16.58 6.40 28.38
N GLY A 68 16.96 7.66 28.22
CA GLY A 68 18.00 8.07 27.27
C GLY A 68 17.62 7.93 25.80
N VAL A 69 16.31 7.84 25.50
CA VAL A 69 15.80 7.61 24.14
C VAL A 69 15.44 8.90 23.39
N LYS A 70 15.35 10.00 24.13
CA LYS A 70 14.92 11.30 23.60
C LYS A 70 15.84 11.79 22.47
N GLU A 71 17.15 11.81 22.70
CA GLU A 71 18.14 12.24 21.70
C GLU A 71 18.10 11.39 20.44
N ILE A 72 17.89 10.07 20.59
CA ILE A 72 17.80 9.15 19.44
C ILE A 72 16.58 9.48 18.58
N LYS A 73 15.42 9.70 19.21
CA LYS A 73 14.18 10.09 18.52
C LYS A 73 14.32 11.45 17.83
N GLU A 74 14.91 12.43 18.50
CA GLU A 74 15.19 13.76 17.93
C GLU A 74 16.04 13.64 16.67
N ASN A 75 17.10 12.85 16.70
CA ASN A 75 17.99 12.64 15.55
C ASN A 75 17.25 11.99 14.37
N ILE A 76 16.46 10.93 14.61
CA ILE A 76 15.68 10.26 13.56
C ILE A 76 14.67 11.24 12.92
N LEU A 77 13.96 12.03 13.73
CA LEU A 77 12.99 13.00 13.22
C LEU A 77 13.67 14.13 12.46
N GLN A 78 14.81 14.61 12.93
CA GLN A 78 15.58 15.64 12.25
C GLN A 78 16.09 15.15 10.88
N GLU A 79 16.62 13.94 10.78
CA GLU A 79 17.01 13.34 9.50
C GLU A 79 15.82 13.24 8.52
N ARG A 80 14.64 12.92 9.02
CA ARG A 80 13.41 12.88 8.20
C ARG A 80 13.04 14.26 7.67
N ILE A 81 13.12 15.30 8.51
CA ILE A 81 12.86 16.69 8.13
C ILE A 81 13.87 17.12 7.06
N ASP A 82 15.16 16.90 7.31
CA ASP A 82 16.24 17.26 6.38
C ASP A 82 16.08 16.58 5.02
N ARG A 83 15.58 15.34 5.00
CA ARG A 83 15.28 14.61 3.77
C ARG A 83 14.13 15.23 3.00
N ILE A 84 13.05 15.62 3.68
CA ILE A 84 11.91 16.32 3.07
C ILE A 84 12.36 17.68 2.53
N ASP A 85 13.13 18.44 3.29
CA ASP A 85 13.65 19.74 2.87
C ASP A 85 14.55 19.65 1.65
N LYS A 86 15.42 18.64 1.61
CA LYS A 86 16.22 18.37 0.40
C LYS A 86 15.34 18.09 -0.81
N MET A 87 14.26 17.31 -0.65
CA MET A 87 13.34 17.03 -1.75
C MET A 87 12.59 18.28 -2.20
N ASN A 88 12.13 19.12 -1.28
CA ASN A 88 11.46 20.37 -1.60
C ASN A 88 12.38 21.36 -2.32
N ASN A 89 13.65 21.46 -1.91
CA ASN A 89 14.58 22.49 -2.38
C ASN A 89 15.38 22.08 -3.62
N ILE A 90 15.79 20.81 -3.72
CA ILE A 90 16.70 20.34 -4.77
C ILE A 90 15.94 19.78 -5.97
N ARG A 91 14.82 19.12 -5.75
CA ARG A 91 13.97 18.53 -6.80
C ARG A 91 12.54 19.04 -6.64
N LYS A 92 12.06 19.87 -7.57
CA LYS A 92 10.64 20.17 -7.65
C LYS A 92 9.92 18.86 -7.98
N GLN A 93 9.28 18.27 -7.00
CA GLN A 93 8.44 17.08 -7.15
C GLN A 93 7.07 17.51 -7.68
N TYR A 94 6.44 16.67 -8.49
CA TYR A 94 5.14 16.95 -9.09
C TYR A 94 4.16 15.84 -8.77
N LEU A 95 2.91 16.19 -8.48
CA LEU A 95 1.78 15.27 -8.40
C LEU A 95 0.94 15.39 -9.65
N SER A 96 0.55 14.26 -10.22
CA SER A 96 -0.36 14.21 -11.35
C SER A 96 -1.80 14.22 -10.86
N ASP A 97 -2.55 15.24 -11.25
CA ASP A 97 -4.01 15.30 -11.10
C ASP A 97 -4.67 14.98 -12.44
N TYR A 98 -5.78 14.25 -12.38
CA TYR A 98 -6.54 13.85 -13.55
C TYR A 98 -7.93 14.46 -13.53
N TYR A 99 -8.37 14.88 -14.73
CA TYR A 99 -9.67 15.53 -14.90
C TYR A 99 -10.33 15.02 -16.19
N ILE A 100 -11.65 14.92 -16.17
CA ILE A 100 -12.46 14.83 -17.37
C ILE A 100 -13.25 16.11 -17.43
N VAL A 101 -13.12 16.83 -18.53
CA VAL A 101 -13.86 18.08 -18.80
C VAL A 101 -14.85 17.79 -19.90
N VAL A 102 -16.12 17.97 -19.64
CA VAL A 102 -17.19 17.80 -20.63
C VAL A 102 -17.65 19.18 -21.10
N TYR A 103 -17.81 19.34 -22.40
CA TYR A 103 -18.31 20.55 -23.01
C TYR A 103 -19.68 20.30 -23.64
N GLY A 104 -20.61 21.21 -23.41
CA GLY A 104 -21.98 21.15 -23.95
C GLY A 104 -22.47 22.54 -24.32
N LYS A 105 -23.54 22.60 -25.12
CA LYS A 105 -24.17 23.85 -25.55
C LYS A 105 -25.30 24.31 -24.61
N ASN A 106 -25.88 23.36 -23.90
CA ASN A 106 -27.02 23.53 -23.02
C ASN A 106 -26.63 23.09 -21.60
N GLU A 107 -26.93 23.88 -20.60
CA GLU A 107 -26.55 23.66 -19.20
C GLU A 107 -27.16 22.37 -18.64
N LEU A 108 -28.44 22.13 -18.90
CA LEU A 108 -29.16 20.94 -18.39
C LEU A 108 -28.58 19.63 -18.99
N ASP A 109 -28.34 19.64 -20.32
CA ASP A 109 -27.74 18.48 -21.00
C ASP A 109 -26.31 18.23 -20.52
N LEU A 110 -25.55 19.29 -20.28
CA LEU A 110 -24.19 19.21 -19.76
C LEU A 110 -24.17 18.62 -18.33
N GLU A 111 -25.08 19.07 -17.48
CA GLU A 111 -25.19 18.57 -16.11
C GLU A 111 -25.53 17.07 -16.10
N ASN A 112 -26.55 16.66 -16.85
CA ASN A 112 -26.96 15.27 -16.99
C ASN A 112 -25.82 14.38 -17.52
N THR A 113 -25.14 14.81 -18.59
CA THR A 113 -24.02 14.06 -19.16
C THR A 113 -22.87 13.95 -18.18
N THR A 114 -22.55 15.02 -17.45
CA THR A 114 -21.47 15.02 -16.46
C THR A 114 -21.76 14.04 -15.32
N ILE A 115 -23.01 13.99 -14.84
CA ILE A 115 -23.45 13.05 -13.80
C ILE A 115 -23.33 11.61 -14.30
N ASN A 116 -23.81 11.34 -15.53
CA ASN A 116 -23.76 10.01 -16.12
C ASN A 116 -22.33 9.53 -16.34
N VAL A 117 -21.46 10.37 -16.91
CA VAL A 117 -20.04 10.08 -17.09
C VAL A 117 -19.36 9.82 -15.74
N ALA A 118 -19.63 10.65 -14.72
CA ALA A 118 -19.07 10.45 -13.38
C ALA A 118 -19.55 9.13 -12.76
N SER A 119 -20.82 8.75 -12.96
CA SER A 119 -21.38 7.48 -12.49
C SER A 119 -20.65 6.27 -13.10
N GLU A 120 -20.43 6.26 -14.42
CA GLU A 120 -19.69 5.19 -15.09
C GLU A 120 -18.23 5.11 -14.62
N ILE A 121 -17.56 6.26 -14.47
CA ILE A 121 -16.18 6.34 -13.95
C ILE A 121 -16.10 5.80 -12.51
N ASN A 122 -17.09 6.09 -11.67
CA ASN A 122 -17.12 5.56 -10.29
C ASN A 122 -17.24 4.02 -10.24
N LYS A 123 -17.90 3.41 -11.23
CA LYS A 123 -17.97 1.93 -11.34
C LYS A 123 -16.60 1.28 -11.59
N CYS A 124 -15.64 2.03 -12.17
CA CYS A 124 -14.25 1.58 -12.27
C CYS A 124 -13.50 1.59 -10.92
N GLY A 125 -14.15 1.88 -9.79
CA GLY A 125 -13.49 2.10 -8.50
C GLY A 125 -12.70 3.41 -8.40
N LEU A 126 -12.91 4.34 -9.34
CA LEU A 126 -12.31 5.67 -9.35
C LEU A 126 -13.26 6.65 -8.67
N ASN A 127 -12.76 7.35 -7.64
CA ASN A 127 -13.56 8.40 -7.01
C ASN A 127 -13.61 9.65 -7.90
N THR A 128 -14.79 10.11 -8.25
CA THR A 128 -14.96 11.37 -8.96
C THR A 128 -15.43 12.48 -8.03
N LYS A 129 -14.96 13.70 -8.30
CA LYS A 129 -15.39 14.93 -7.61
C LYS A 129 -15.71 16.01 -8.63
N LEU A 130 -16.93 16.54 -8.59
CA LEU A 130 -17.27 17.76 -9.31
C LEU A 130 -16.54 18.94 -8.68
N LEU A 131 -15.91 19.77 -9.51
CA LEU A 131 -15.17 20.93 -9.02
C LEU A 131 -16.12 22.11 -8.79
N GLY A 132 -15.97 22.78 -7.66
CA GLY A 132 -16.58 24.08 -7.41
C GLY A 132 -15.88 25.20 -8.19
N LYS A 133 -16.43 26.42 -8.15
CA LYS A 133 -15.92 27.59 -8.89
C LYS A 133 -14.43 27.86 -8.64
N ARG A 134 -14.01 27.88 -7.38
CA ARG A 134 -12.61 28.14 -7.00
C ARG A 134 -11.68 27.01 -7.40
N GLU A 135 -12.10 25.77 -7.21
CA GLU A 135 -11.32 24.58 -7.62
C GLU A 135 -11.16 24.55 -9.16
N THR A 136 -12.19 24.92 -9.89
CA THR A 136 -12.14 25.06 -11.35
C THR A 136 -11.19 26.18 -11.77
N ALA A 137 -11.16 27.31 -11.07
CA ALA A 137 -10.22 28.39 -11.33
C ALA A 137 -8.77 27.94 -11.11
N VAL A 138 -8.48 27.19 -10.04
CA VAL A 138 -7.16 26.60 -9.78
C VAL A 138 -6.77 25.62 -10.88
N PHE A 139 -7.67 24.71 -11.27
CA PHE A 139 -7.44 23.78 -12.38
C PHE A 139 -7.10 24.51 -13.68
N LEU A 140 -7.87 25.53 -14.04
CA LEU A 140 -7.64 26.33 -15.24
C LEU A 140 -6.32 27.12 -15.14
N LYS A 141 -5.99 27.69 -13.98
CA LYS A 141 -4.71 28.38 -13.77
C LYS A 141 -3.53 27.46 -14.04
N TYR A 142 -3.56 26.24 -13.47
CA TYR A 142 -2.55 25.20 -13.74
C TYR A 142 -2.51 24.76 -15.21
N SER A 143 -3.59 24.90 -15.96
CA SER A 143 -3.60 24.62 -17.39
C SER A 143 -2.77 25.61 -18.20
N PHE A 144 -2.61 26.84 -17.73
CA PHE A 144 -1.90 27.91 -18.42
C PHE A 144 -0.53 28.21 -17.81
N SER A 145 -0.49 28.43 -16.51
CA SER A 145 0.70 28.89 -15.79
C SER A 145 1.11 27.92 -14.71
N ARG A 146 2.38 27.94 -14.37
CA ARG A 146 2.96 27.12 -13.30
C ARG A 146 3.62 27.96 -12.21
N ASN A 147 3.83 29.24 -12.46
CA ASN A 147 4.52 30.15 -11.55
C ASN A 147 3.50 31.03 -10.81
N PHE A 148 2.82 30.43 -9.82
CA PHE A 148 1.88 31.12 -8.93
C PHE A 148 1.72 30.36 -7.61
N ASP A 149 1.28 31.06 -6.57
CA ASP A 149 0.91 30.45 -5.29
C ASP A 149 -0.59 30.11 -5.31
N GLU A 150 -0.91 28.82 -5.14
CA GLU A 150 -2.32 28.36 -5.11
C GLU A 150 -3.10 28.98 -3.94
N ARG A 151 -2.43 29.37 -2.86
CA ARG A 151 -3.05 29.96 -1.67
C ARG A 151 -3.69 31.31 -1.95
N GLU A 152 -3.18 32.05 -2.94
CA GLU A 152 -3.74 33.36 -3.35
C GLU A 152 -5.23 33.29 -3.71
N ILE A 153 -5.73 32.12 -4.19
CA ILE A 153 -7.14 31.94 -4.56
C ILE A 153 -8.11 32.24 -3.42
N LYS A 154 -7.67 32.11 -2.15
CA LYS A 154 -8.52 32.38 -0.98
C LYS A 154 -8.87 33.85 -0.85
N GLU A 155 -8.01 34.73 -1.33
CA GLU A 155 -8.13 36.19 -1.26
C GLU A 155 -8.82 36.79 -2.50
N VAL A 156 -8.96 36.00 -3.59
CA VAL A 156 -9.57 36.46 -4.84
C VAL A 156 -11.10 36.51 -4.70
N ALA A 157 -11.69 37.63 -5.07
CA ALA A 157 -13.16 37.74 -5.13
C ALA A 157 -13.76 36.88 -6.26
N ASP A 158 -14.95 36.34 -6.09
CA ASP A 158 -15.57 35.43 -7.07
C ASP A 158 -15.72 36.07 -8.47
N GLY A 159 -15.91 37.39 -8.56
CA GLY A 159 -15.96 38.13 -9.82
C GLY A 159 -14.62 38.24 -10.54
N ASP A 160 -13.52 38.10 -9.83
CA ASP A 160 -12.17 38.30 -10.34
C ASP A 160 -11.46 36.97 -10.67
N LEU A 161 -12.12 35.82 -10.47
CA LEU A 161 -11.53 34.50 -10.71
C LEU A 161 -11.01 34.33 -12.15
N LEU A 162 -11.74 34.82 -13.15
CA LEU A 162 -11.29 34.74 -14.55
C LEU A 162 -10.06 35.62 -14.81
N ALA A 163 -9.96 36.79 -14.18
CA ALA A 163 -8.79 37.65 -14.29
C ALA A 163 -7.57 37.01 -13.62
N TRP A 164 -7.77 36.35 -12.49
CA TRP A 164 -6.71 35.59 -11.81
C TRP A 164 -6.21 34.39 -12.63
N VAL A 165 -7.12 33.67 -13.33
CA VAL A 165 -6.78 32.52 -14.18
C VAL A 165 -5.92 32.94 -15.39
N LYS A 166 -6.21 34.09 -16.00
CA LYS A 166 -5.52 34.52 -17.23
C LYS A 166 -4.01 34.66 -17.03
N PRO A 167 -3.18 34.13 -17.96
CA PRO A 167 -1.75 34.42 -17.94
C PRO A 167 -1.49 35.92 -18.18
N LYS A 168 -0.50 36.47 -17.47
CA LYS A 168 -0.12 37.87 -17.60
C LYS A 168 0.63 38.15 -18.89
N LYS A 169 1.47 37.19 -19.32
CA LYS A 169 2.33 37.33 -20.51
C LYS A 169 2.51 36.00 -21.21
N VAL A 170 2.32 35.98 -22.54
CA VAL A 170 2.58 34.80 -23.37
C VAL A 170 3.43 35.25 -24.58
N GLU A 171 4.57 34.59 -24.78
CA GLU A 171 5.49 34.86 -25.89
C GLU A 171 5.73 33.57 -26.69
N PHE A 172 5.54 33.60 -27.98
CA PHE A 172 5.72 32.44 -28.87
C PHE A 172 7.04 32.50 -29.64
N LYS A 173 7.70 31.34 -29.78
CA LYS A 173 8.85 31.09 -30.64
C LYS A 173 8.51 29.95 -31.61
N ALA A 174 9.34 29.70 -32.60
CA ALA A 174 9.09 28.67 -33.59
C ALA A 174 8.87 27.25 -33.03
N ASN A 175 9.55 26.90 -31.90
CA ASN A 175 9.54 25.55 -31.34
C ASN A 175 9.25 25.52 -29.82
N SER A 176 8.79 26.63 -29.26
CA SER A 176 8.43 26.78 -27.82
C SER A 176 7.63 28.06 -27.60
N TYR A 177 7.13 28.22 -26.39
CA TYR A 177 6.52 29.45 -25.92
C TYR A 177 6.89 29.70 -24.44
N THR A 178 6.67 30.91 -23.98
CA THR A 178 6.88 31.28 -22.56
C THR A 178 5.59 31.84 -22.00
N VAL A 179 5.14 31.35 -20.85
CA VAL A 179 3.98 31.82 -20.11
C VAL A 179 4.41 32.21 -18.71
N ASP A 180 4.16 33.45 -18.34
CA ASP A 180 4.49 34.01 -17.01
C ASP A 180 5.92 33.64 -16.55
N GLY A 181 6.89 33.70 -17.48
CA GLY A 181 8.30 33.39 -17.22
C GLY A 181 8.67 31.90 -17.35
N THR A 182 7.70 30.98 -17.42
CA THR A 182 7.97 29.55 -17.61
C THR A 182 8.02 29.20 -19.09
N GLN A 183 9.13 28.61 -19.56
CA GLN A 183 9.25 28.12 -20.92
C GLN A 183 8.55 26.78 -21.08
N ALA A 184 7.81 26.59 -22.18
CA ALA A 184 7.10 25.36 -22.50
C ALA A 184 7.14 25.05 -24.00
N ALA A 185 6.84 23.80 -24.36
CA ALA A 185 6.70 23.37 -25.73
C ALA A 185 5.58 22.33 -25.84
N VAL A 186 4.75 22.42 -26.88
CA VAL A 186 3.71 21.45 -27.17
C VAL A 186 4.18 20.45 -28.20
N PHE A 187 3.92 19.17 -27.97
CA PHE A 187 4.01 18.07 -28.91
C PHE A 187 2.59 17.59 -29.24
N ALA A 188 2.32 17.32 -30.50
CA ALA A 188 1.13 16.59 -30.92
C ALA A 188 1.50 15.15 -31.28
N ILE A 189 0.64 14.21 -30.98
CA ILE A 189 0.85 12.81 -31.38
C ILE A 189 0.35 12.64 -32.81
N ALA A 190 1.26 12.29 -33.74
CA ALA A 190 0.97 12.10 -35.13
C ALA A 190 0.45 10.69 -35.43
N ASP A 191 1.06 9.68 -34.81
CA ASP A 191 0.67 8.27 -34.99
C ASP A 191 0.64 7.55 -33.62
N TYR A 192 -0.27 6.57 -33.52
CA TYR A 192 -0.53 5.75 -32.38
C TYR A 192 -0.03 4.32 -32.60
N PRO A 193 0.21 3.50 -31.54
CA PRO A 193 0.58 2.10 -31.68
C PRO A 193 -0.48 1.29 -32.44
N LEU A 194 -0.08 0.44 -33.36
CA LEU A 194 -0.99 -0.41 -34.15
C LEU A 194 -1.63 -1.53 -33.32
N ARG A 195 -0.93 -2.00 -32.30
CA ARG A 195 -1.42 -3.00 -31.35
C ARG A 195 -1.32 -2.43 -29.96
N VAL A 196 -2.41 -2.46 -29.23
CA VAL A 196 -2.52 -1.89 -27.90
C VAL A 196 -2.81 -2.98 -26.85
N LYS A 197 -2.30 -2.79 -25.64
CA LYS A 197 -2.60 -3.55 -24.44
C LYS A 197 -3.40 -2.69 -23.48
N ASN A 198 -3.91 -3.27 -22.41
CA ASN A 198 -4.57 -2.50 -21.36
C ASN A 198 -3.63 -1.42 -20.80
N ALA A 199 -4.17 -0.23 -20.55
CA ALA A 199 -3.44 0.97 -20.14
C ALA A 199 -2.28 1.38 -21.08
N TRP A 200 -2.46 1.23 -22.41
CA TRP A 200 -1.43 1.55 -23.40
C TRP A 200 -1.00 3.03 -23.40
N GLY A 201 -1.82 3.90 -22.86
CA GLY A 201 -1.49 5.32 -22.73
C GLY A 201 -0.78 5.67 -21.41
N ALA A 202 -0.68 4.76 -20.45
CA ALA A 202 -0.17 5.05 -19.11
C ALA A 202 1.24 5.67 -19.12
N ASP A 203 2.12 5.19 -20.01
CA ASP A 203 3.49 5.72 -20.13
C ASP A 203 3.52 7.19 -20.54
N LEU A 204 2.57 7.65 -21.38
CA LEU A 204 2.45 9.07 -21.75
C LEU A 204 1.98 9.94 -20.60
N TYR A 205 0.97 9.44 -19.88
CA TYR A 205 0.43 10.16 -18.73
C TYR A 205 1.39 10.16 -17.53
N ASN A 206 2.35 9.24 -17.49
CA ASN A 206 3.37 9.18 -16.43
C ASN A 206 4.62 10.03 -16.73
N ILE A 207 4.73 10.69 -17.89
CA ILE A 207 5.86 11.60 -18.16
C ILE A 207 5.79 12.75 -17.16
N PRO A 208 6.84 12.95 -16.33
CA PRO A 208 6.83 13.98 -15.30
C PRO A 208 6.91 15.39 -15.90
N ASN A 209 6.41 16.35 -15.16
CA ASN A 209 6.45 17.77 -15.51
C ASN A 209 5.79 18.09 -16.86
N THR A 210 4.68 17.42 -17.15
CA THR A 210 3.91 17.62 -18.38
C THR A 210 2.44 17.92 -18.06
N LYS A 211 1.76 18.49 -19.06
CA LYS A 211 0.31 18.47 -19.18
C LYS A 211 -0.02 17.61 -20.40
N VAL A 212 -0.92 16.64 -20.23
CA VAL A 212 -1.42 15.79 -21.31
C VAL A 212 -2.89 16.09 -21.50
N VAL A 213 -3.30 16.39 -22.72
CA VAL A 213 -4.71 16.65 -23.07
C VAL A 213 -5.09 15.74 -24.23
N LEU A 214 -6.02 14.85 -23.96
CA LEU A 214 -6.67 14.01 -24.95
C LEU A 214 -8.04 14.63 -25.25
N HIS A 215 -8.13 15.33 -26.37
CA HIS A 215 -9.36 15.91 -26.86
C HIS A 215 -10.17 14.85 -27.61
N VAL A 216 -11.42 14.63 -27.19
CA VAL A 216 -12.29 13.55 -27.69
C VAL A 216 -13.57 14.17 -28.25
N LYS A 217 -13.83 13.91 -29.51
CA LYS A 217 -15.03 14.39 -30.21
C LYS A 217 -15.77 13.20 -30.84
N PRO A 218 -17.01 12.94 -30.43
CA PRO A 218 -17.84 11.90 -31.04
C PRO A 218 -18.13 12.19 -32.51
N VAL A 219 -18.11 11.14 -33.33
CA VAL A 219 -18.52 11.20 -34.74
C VAL A 219 -19.91 10.59 -34.87
N ASP A 220 -20.80 11.30 -35.55
CA ASP A 220 -22.13 10.78 -35.85
C ASP A 220 -22.03 9.42 -36.57
N LYS A 221 -22.84 8.43 -36.15
CA LYS A 221 -22.75 7.04 -36.63
C LYS A 221 -22.84 6.91 -38.15
N PHE A 222 -23.72 7.66 -38.81
CA PHE A 222 -23.86 7.61 -40.27
C PHE A 222 -22.64 8.21 -40.97
N LYS A 223 -22.10 9.29 -40.42
CA LYS A 223 -20.88 9.91 -40.94
C LYS A 223 -19.67 8.98 -40.72
N ALA A 224 -19.60 8.28 -39.58
CA ALA A 224 -18.55 7.32 -39.29
C ALA A 224 -18.54 6.17 -40.31
N ILE A 225 -19.69 5.54 -40.52
CA ILE A 225 -19.86 4.45 -41.48
C ILE A 225 -19.42 4.94 -42.89
N LYS A 226 -19.96 6.05 -43.35
CA LYS A 226 -19.60 6.61 -44.68
C LYS A 226 -18.10 6.91 -44.82
N ARG A 227 -17.46 7.38 -43.76
CA ARG A 227 -16.03 7.65 -43.73
C ARG A 227 -15.20 6.37 -43.81
N ILE A 228 -15.62 5.31 -43.14
CA ILE A 228 -14.93 4.02 -43.12
C ILE A 228 -15.11 3.32 -44.47
N ASP A 229 -16.31 3.31 -45.03
CA ASP A 229 -16.55 2.77 -46.40
C ASP A 229 -15.67 3.42 -47.43
N LYS A 230 -15.51 4.75 -47.38
CA LYS A 230 -14.60 5.48 -48.26
C LYS A 230 -13.15 5.05 -48.04
N CYS A 231 -12.69 4.91 -46.80
CA CYS A 231 -11.33 4.44 -46.48
C CYS A 231 -11.09 3.02 -47.01
N ILE A 232 -12.07 2.11 -46.88
CA ILE A 232 -11.98 0.74 -47.43
C ILE A 232 -11.73 0.80 -48.92
N GLY A 233 -12.55 1.55 -49.70
CA GLY A 233 -12.36 1.71 -51.15
C GLY A 233 -11.02 2.33 -51.54
N GLU A 234 -10.52 3.30 -50.76
CA GLU A 234 -9.18 3.88 -50.98
C GLU A 234 -8.06 2.85 -50.75
N MET A 235 -8.20 1.97 -49.71
CA MET A 235 -7.22 0.91 -49.41
C MET A 235 -7.25 -0.19 -50.47
N GLU A 236 -8.43 -0.59 -50.98
CA GLU A 236 -8.57 -1.51 -52.10
C GLU A 236 -7.87 -0.99 -53.36
N THR A 237 -8.10 0.27 -53.72
CA THR A 237 -7.43 0.91 -54.83
C THR A 237 -5.90 0.94 -54.66
N LYS A 238 -5.45 1.26 -53.47
CA LYS A 238 -4.02 1.30 -53.12
C LYS A 238 -3.38 -0.09 -53.16
N GLN A 239 -4.07 -1.14 -52.70
CA GLN A 239 -3.61 -2.52 -52.76
C GLN A 239 -3.40 -2.98 -54.22
N ILE A 240 -4.35 -2.66 -55.11
CA ILE A 240 -4.30 -3.02 -56.52
C ILE A 240 -3.20 -2.26 -57.26
N MET A 241 -2.98 -0.97 -56.94
CA MET A 241 -2.03 -0.10 -57.63
C MET A 241 -0.60 -0.17 -57.07
N SER A 242 -0.37 -0.89 -55.97
CA SER A 242 0.95 -0.94 -55.33
C SER A 242 1.92 -1.83 -56.10
N GLU A 243 3.04 -1.26 -56.54
CA GLU A 243 4.14 -1.99 -57.16
C GLU A 243 5.00 -2.79 -56.16
N LYS A 244 4.95 -2.42 -54.89
CA LYS A 244 5.73 -3.06 -53.82
C LYS A 244 4.85 -3.95 -52.95
N ALA A 245 5.24 -5.20 -52.74
CA ALA A 245 4.55 -6.14 -51.91
C ALA A 245 4.34 -5.63 -50.45
N SER A 246 5.29 -4.87 -49.89
CA SER A 246 5.17 -4.29 -48.56
C SER A 246 4.06 -3.24 -48.45
N GLU A 247 3.83 -2.46 -49.51
CA GLU A 247 2.76 -1.45 -49.55
C GLU A 247 1.40 -2.12 -49.76
N ALA A 248 1.33 -3.14 -50.62
CA ALA A 248 0.12 -3.94 -50.81
C ALA A 248 -0.32 -4.65 -49.53
N ASN A 249 0.59 -5.35 -48.83
CA ASN A 249 0.32 -6.01 -47.57
C ASN A 249 -0.11 -5.02 -46.47
N SER A 250 0.49 -3.83 -46.40
CA SER A 250 0.09 -2.78 -45.49
C SER A 250 -1.34 -2.29 -45.78
N ALA A 251 -1.69 -2.08 -47.06
CA ALA A 251 -3.03 -1.68 -47.45
C ALA A 251 -4.07 -2.75 -47.14
N GLU A 252 -3.74 -4.04 -47.30
CA GLU A 252 -4.60 -5.17 -46.92
C GLU A 252 -4.86 -5.23 -45.44
N THR A 253 -3.82 -5.14 -44.62
CA THR A 253 -3.96 -5.13 -43.12
C THR A 253 -4.83 -3.95 -42.67
N HIS A 254 -4.65 -2.78 -43.25
CA HIS A 254 -5.49 -1.62 -42.96
C HIS A 254 -6.94 -1.84 -43.38
N ARG A 255 -7.18 -2.44 -44.57
CA ARG A 255 -8.51 -2.77 -45.04
C ARG A 255 -9.23 -3.73 -44.08
N GLU A 256 -8.57 -4.81 -43.69
CA GLU A 256 -9.13 -5.77 -42.71
C GLU A 256 -9.49 -5.09 -41.38
N THR A 257 -8.63 -4.21 -40.89
CA THR A 257 -8.88 -3.41 -39.69
C THR A 257 -10.10 -2.51 -39.84
N MET A 258 -10.29 -1.89 -41.02
CA MET A 258 -11.45 -1.04 -41.29
C MET A 258 -12.74 -1.86 -41.41
N HIS A 259 -12.71 -3.08 -41.95
CA HIS A 259 -13.85 -3.97 -41.96
C HIS A 259 -14.25 -4.39 -40.53
N ALA A 260 -13.30 -4.80 -39.70
CA ALA A 260 -13.55 -5.12 -38.29
C ALA A 260 -14.14 -3.93 -37.52
N LEU A 261 -13.64 -2.72 -37.80
CA LEU A 261 -14.18 -1.49 -37.21
C LEU A 261 -15.62 -1.23 -37.67
N LEU A 262 -15.93 -1.43 -38.97
CA LEU A 262 -17.26 -1.27 -39.49
C LEU A 262 -18.25 -2.24 -38.86
N ASP A 263 -17.88 -3.52 -38.72
CA ASP A 263 -18.66 -4.54 -38.09
C ASP A 263 -18.95 -4.17 -36.61
N SER A 264 -17.93 -3.73 -35.85
CA SER A 264 -18.10 -3.34 -34.45
C SER A 264 -19.03 -2.12 -34.26
N LEU A 265 -18.98 -1.16 -35.21
CA LEU A 265 -19.89 -0.01 -35.21
C LEU A 265 -21.33 -0.42 -35.50
N GLN A 266 -21.54 -1.45 -36.33
CA GLN A 266 -22.88 -1.92 -36.71
C GLN A 266 -23.49 -2.88 -35.70
N THR A 267 -22.70 -3.79 -35.13
CA THR A 267 -23.16 -4.94 -34.32
C THR A 267 -22.92 -4.76 -32.82
N GLU A 268 -21.83 -4.12 -32.40
CA GLU A 268 -21.38 -4.10 -31.00
C GLU A 268 -21.64 -2.77 -30.28
N ASN A 269 -22.45 -1.88 -30.85
CA ASN A 269 -22.74 -0.56 -30.30
C ASN A 269 -21.47 0.29 -30.00
N GLU A 270 -20.39 0.11 -30.78
CA GLU A 270 -19.20 0.94 -30.73
C GLU A 270 -19.46 2.34 -31.29
N SER A 271 -18.66 3.33 -30.84
CA SER A 271 -18.67 4.70 -31.36
C SER A 271 -17.30 5.04 -31.94
N LEU A 272 -17.29 5.75 -33.06
CA LEU A 272 -16.06 6.35 -33.60
C LEU A 272 -15.85 7.72 -32.94
N LEU A 273 -14.65 7.94 -32.44
CA LEU A 273 -14.25 9.16 -31.76
C LEU A 273 -13.07 9.77 -32.52
N ASP A 274 -13.20 11.03 -32.91
CA ASP A 274 -12.07 11.81 -33.42
C ASP A 274 -11.27 12.35 -32.24
N VAL A 275 -9.98 12.02 -32.16
CA VAL A 275 -9.13 12.36 -31.03
C VAL A 275 -7.91 13.16 -31.46
N THR A 276 -7.53 14.13 -30.62
CA THR A 276 -6.25 14.85 -30.74
C THR A 276 -5.53 14.76 -29.39
N LEU A 277 -4.34 14.19 -29.37
CA LEU A 277 -3.53 14.06 -28.15
C LEU A 277 -2.36 15.04 -28.20
N THR A 278 -2.28 15.91 -27.20
CA THR A 278 -1.22 16.90 -27.02
C THR A 278 -0.50 16.71 -25.70
N ILE A 279 0.81 16.91 -25.71
CA ILE A 279 1.67 16.86 -24.54
C ILE A 279 2.44 18.18 -24.45
N THR A 280 2.19 18.94 -23.39
CA THR A 280 2.94 20.17 -23.10
C THR A 280 4.06 19.85 -22.11
N ALA A 281 5.29 20.03 -22.53
CA ALA A 281 6.47 19.93 -21.67
C ALA A 281 6.83 21.30 -21.10
N TYR A 282 7.08 21.38 -19.78
CA TYR A 282 7.47 22.60 -19.09
C TYR A 282 8.94 22.56 -18.69
N ASN A 283 9.64 23.69 -18.81
CA ASN A 283 11.02 23.84 -18.37
C ASN A 283 11.07 24.57 -17.03
N TYR A 284 11.08 23.82 -15.92
CA TYR A 284 11.16 24.37 -14.58
C TYR A 284 12.58 24.47 -14.02
N LEU A 285 13.48 23.62 -14.55
CA LEU A 285 14.84 23.44 -14.02
C LEU A 285 15.89 24.11 -14.90
N ASP A 286 15.47 24.98 -15.84
CA ASP A 286 16.32 25.54 -16.88
C ASP A 286 17.17 24.50 -17.61
N ASP A 287 16.59 23.28 -17.79
CA ASP A 287 17.20 22.19 -18.52
C ASP A 287 17.02 22.41 -20.03
N GLU A 288 18.12 22.69 -20.74
CA GLU A 288 18.11 22.83 -22.19
C GLU A 288 17.63 21.57 -22.93
N ASN A 289 17.72 20.42 -22.31
CA ASN A 289 17.35 19.13 -22.88
C ASN A 289 15.92 18.67 -22.53
N TYR A 290 15.13 19.44 -21.79
CA TYR A 290 13.78 19.02 -21.36
C TYR A 290 12.89 18.55 -22.51
N LYS A 291 12.91 19.24 -23.66
CA LYS A 291 12.17 18.85 -24.87
C LYS A 291 12.64 17.50 -25.43
N LYS A 292 13.95 17.28 -25.47
CA LYS A 292 14.54 16.01 -25.96
C LYS A 292 14.18 14.84 -25.03
N SER A 293 14.18 15.08 -23.73
CA SER A 293 13.82 14.08 -22.73
C SER A 293 12.34 13.68 -22.87
N VAL A 294 11.42 14.63 -22.91
CA VAL A 294 9.99 14.35 -23.08
C VAL A 294 9.73 13.65 -24.42
N ARG A 295 10.34 14.14 -25.51
CA ARG A 295 10.22 13.48 -26.83
C ARG A 295 10.68 12.03 -26.80
N ARG A 296 11.80 11.73 -26.14
CA ARG A 296 12.31 10.35 -25.99
C ARG A 296 11.32 9.48 -25.25
N ASN A 297 10.76 9.96 -24.12
CA ASN A 297 9.78 9.23 -23.36
C ASN A 297 8.51 8.92 -24.17
N ILE A 298 8.03 9.87 -24.99
CA ILE A 298 6.91 9.64 -25.90
C ILE A 298 7.24 8.51 -26.90
N MET A 299 8.44 8.54 -27.50
CA MET A 299 8.87 7.53 -28.48
C MET A 299 9.07 6.14 -27.86
N THR A 300 9.47 6.06 -26.60
CA THR A 300 9.61 4.78 -25.86
C THR A 300 8.26 4.05 -25.75
N GLY A 301 7.15 4.79 -25.67
CA GLY A 301 5.78 4.24 -25.69
C GLY A 301 5.27 3.88 -27.09
N ASN A 302 6.13 3.85 -28.12
CA ASN A 302 5.78 3.62 -29.53
C ASN A 302 4.83 4.65 -30.14
N PHE A 303 4.84 5.88 -29.62
CA PHE A 303 4.12 7.01 -30.21
C PHE A 303 5.04 7.85 -31.09
N LYS A 304 4.45 8.50 -32.09
CA LYS A 304 5.20 9.41 -32.97
C LYS A 304 4.88 10.86 -32.65
N PRO A 305 5.75 11.57 -31.90
CA PRO A 305 5.53 12.98 -31.59
C PRO A 305 5.91 13.90 -32.75
N SER A 306 5.10 14.93 -32.96
CA SER A 306 5.43 16.10 -33.80
C SER A 306 5.80 17.28 -32.89
N ASN A 307 6.92 17.95 -33.18
CA ASN A 307 7.41 19.09 -32.41
C ASN A 307 6.62 20.40 -32.66
N LEU A 308 5.65 20.41 -33.56
CA LEU A 308 4.86 21.57 -33.97
C LEU A 308 5.73 22.79 -34.29
N TYR A 309 6.78 22.61 -35.09
CA TYR A 309 7.63 23.71 -35.54
C TYR A 309 6.81 24.72 -36.34
N GLY A 310 6.81 26.01 -35.90
CA GLY A 310 5.97 27.06 -36.48
C GLY A 310 4.49 26.99 -36.13
N LEU A 311 4.04 25.96 -35.39
CA LEU A 311 2.65 25.70 -35.02
C LEU A 311 2.46 25.70 -33.48
N GLN A 312 3.35 26.36 -32.72
CA GLN A 312 3.25 26.39 -31.26
C GLN A 312 2.02 27.18 -30.75
N ILE A 313 1.52 28.12 -31.51
CA ILE A 313 0.28 28.87 -31.22
C ILE A 313 -0.93 27.91 -31.28
N GLU A 314 -1.02 27.13 -32.36
CA GLU A 314 -2.05 26.13 -32.58
C GLU A 314 -1.95 25.01 -31.50
N GLY A 315 -0.73 24.61 -31.18
CA GLY A 315 -0.44 23.68 -30.09
C GLY A 315 -0.91 24.19 -28.76
N PHE A 316 -0.61 25.44 -28.41
CA PHE A 316 -1.05 26.10 -27.19
C PHE A 316 -2.58 26.14 -27.10
N LYS A 317 -3.28 26.55 -28.18
CA LYS A 317 -4.73 26.61 -28.25
C LYS A 317 -5.37 25.22 -28.07
N SER A 318 -4.84 24.20 -28.74
CA SER A 318 -5.36 22.81 -28.67
C SER A 318 -5.01 22.10 -27.39
N SER A 319 -3.99 22.53 -26.65
CA SER A 319 -3.66 22.04 -25.32
C SER A 319 -4.33 22.84 -24.20
N ALA A 320 -4.99 23.95 -24.51
CA ALA A 320 -5.83 24.66 -23.57
C ALA A 320 -7.13 23.88 -23.32
N ILE A 321 -7.75 24.11 -22.17
CA ILE A 321 -9.05 23.52 -21.86
C ILE A 321 -10.11 24.28 -22.66
N SER A 322 -10.47 23.74 -23.81
CA SER A 322 -11.32 24.38 -24.81
C SER A 322 -12.06 23.33 -25.65
N PRO A 323 -13.31 23.55 -26.05
CA PRO A 323 -14.04 22.62 -26.93
C PRO A 323 -13.52 22.57 -28.37
N VAL A 324 -12.50 23.37 -28.71
CA VAL A 324 -11.98 23.49 -30.08
C VAL A 324 -10.52 23.10 -30.14
N SER A 325 -10.22 22.04 -30.93
CA SER A 325 -8.85 21.72 -31.34
C SER A 325 -8.54 22.39 -32.69
N THR A 326 -7.44 23.11 -32.75
CA THR A 326 -6.93 23.73 -34.00
C THR A 326 -5.97 22.81 -34.77
N LEU A 327 -5.57 21.69 -34.19
CA LEU A 327 -4.60 20.73 -34.75
C LEU A 327 -5.28 19.61 -35.56
N LYS A 328 -6.18 19.96 -36.48
CA LYS A 328 -6.98 18.99 -37.26
C LYS A 328 -6.15 17.96 -38.05
N THR A 329 -4.95 18.30 -38.48
CA THR A 329 -4.04 17.39 -39.20
C THR A 329 -3.57 16.22 -38.31
N TYR A 330 -3.62 16.39 -37.00
CA TYR A 330 -3.25 15.38 -35.98
C TYR A 330 -4.46 14.64 -35.39
N GLU A 331 -5.66 14.94 -35.90
CA GLU A 331 -6.89 14.26 -35.50
C GLU A 331 -6.91 12.83 -36.05
N ARG A 332 -7.23 11.84 -35.24
CA ARG A 332 -7.32 10.42 -35.59
C ARG A 332 -8.63 9.83 -35.09
N GLY A 333 -9.26 9.01 -35.95
CA GLY A 333 -10.45 8.26 -35.58
C GLY A 333 -10.07 6.99 -34.82
N ILE A 334 -10.56 6.82 -33.63
CA ILE A 334 -10.34 5.65 -32.77
C ILE A 334 -11.71 5.20 -32.23
N ASN A 335 -11.97 3.89 -32.16
CA ASN A 335 -13.21 3.37 -31.56
C ASN A 335 -13.19 3.50 -30.02
N SER A 336 -14.38 3.54 -29.42
CA SER A 336 -14.55 3.81 -27.99
C SER A 336 -13.83 2.81 -27.09
N SER A 337 -13.84 1.51 -27.41
CA SER A 337 -13.16 0.49 -26.60
C SER A 337 -11.63 0.62 -26.66
N SER A 338 -11.06 0.83 -27.87
CA SER A 338 -9.61 1.05 -28.00
C SER A 338 -9.15 2.34 -27.32
N LEU A 339 -9.98 3.39 -27.37
CA LEU A 339 -9.67 4.64 -26.67
C LEU A 339 -9.76 4.47 -25.16
N ALA A 340 -10.77 3.77 -24.64
CA ALA A 340 -10.89 3.47 -23.23
C ALA A 340 -9.71 2.65 -22.68
N ALA A 341 -9.14 1.77 -23.50
CA ALA A 341 -7.94 1.02 -23.15
C ALA A 341 -6.68 1.89 -22.94
N VAL A 342 -6.69 3.20 -23.28
CA VAL A 342 -5.67 4.17 -22.83
C VAL A 342 -5.54 4.18 -21.33
N PHE A 343 -6.64 4.06 -20.60
CA PHE A 343 -6.82 4.08 -19.15
C PHE A 343 -5.75 4.92 -18.43
N PRO A 344 -5.88 6.26 -18.42
CA PRO A 344 -4.82 7.14 -17.93
C PRO A 344 -4.71 7.21 -16.41
N PHE A 345 -5.72 6.72 -15.69
CA PHE A 345 -5.91 6.91 -14.24
C PHE A 345 -5.11 5.93 -13.38
N VAL A 346 -3.93 5.56 -13.87
CA VAL A 346 -3.03 4.64 -13.17
C VAL A 346 -2.28 5.37 -12.07
N ARG A 347 -2.39 4.86 -10.83
CA ARG A 347 -1.70 5.41 -9.66
C ARG A 347 -0.22 5.08 -9.73
N THR A 348 0.62 6.11 -9.69
CA THR A 348 2.08 5.98 -9.75
C THR A 348 2.79 6.50 -8.52
N PHE A 349 2.05 6.95 -7.50
CA PHE A 349 2.61 7.47 -6.26
C PHE A 349 1.75 7.05 -5.06
N VAL A 350 2.38 7.00 -3.89
CA VAL A 350 1.72 6.82 -2.60
C VAL A 350 2.17 7.96 -1.70
N MET A 351 1.22 8.78 -1.25
CA MET A 351 1.45 9.90 -0.34
C MET A 351 0.30 9.93 0.67
N ASP A 352 0.43 9.11 1.71
CA ASP A 352 -0.56 9.03 2.76
C ASP A 352 -0.25 10.05 3.86
N GLU A 353 -1.26 10.77 4.32
CA GLU A 353 -1.17 11.69 5.45
C GLU A 353 -0.73 10.95 6.71
N GLY A 354 0.17 11.54 7.48
CA GLY A 354 0.76 10.91 8.66
C GLY A 354 1.64 9.69 8.36
N GLY A 355 2.01 9.47 7.09
CA GLY A 355 2.83 8.35 6.65
C GLY A 355 4.33 8.56 6.85
N ILE A 356 5.07 7.48 6.65
CA ILE A 356 6.53 7.43 6.66
C ILE A 356 7.04 7.45 5.22
N MET A 357 8.05 8.25 4.95
CA MET A 357 8.74 8.24 3.67
C MET A 357 9.66 7.03 3.57
N LEU A 358 9.24 6.01 2.85
CA LEU A 358 9.98 4.75 2.68
C LEU A 358 10.98 4.78 1.53
N GLY A 359 10.82 5.69 0.57
CA GLY A 359 11.70 5.77 -0.59
C GLY A 359 11.20 6.72 -1.68
N GLU A 360 11.74 6.56 -2.88
CA GLU A 360 11.35 7.28 -4.10
C GLU A 360 11.01 6.30 -5.21
N ASN A 361 9.98 6.61 -5.98
CA ASN A 361 9.64 5.83 -7.17
C ASN A 361 10.69 6.06 -8.26
N LYS A 362 11.36 4.99 -8.70
CA LYS A 362 12.44 5.06 -9.70
C LYS A 362 11.98 5.56 -11.08
N ALA A 363 10.71 5.36 -11.43
CA ALA A 363 10.20 5.72 -12.75
C ALA A 363 9.96 7.23 -12.89
N ASN A 364 9.48 7.88 -11.84
CA ASN A 364 9.07 9.29 -11.87
C ASN A 364 9.69 10.17 -10.77
N GLY A 365 10.47 9.57 -9.85
CA GLY A 365 11.11 10.27 -8.74
C GLY A 365 10.14 10.75 -7.64
N TYR A 366 8.90 10.29 -7.63
CA TYR A 366 7.94 10.68 -6.60
C TYR A 366 8.29 10.06 -5.25
N PRO A 367 8.08 10.81 -4.14
CA PRO A 367 8.23 10.24 -2.81
C PRO A 367 7.20 9.14 -2.57
N PHE A 368 7.63 8.07 -1.94
CA PHE A 368 6.76 6.99 -1.47
C PHE A 368 6.54 7.19 0.03
N ILE A 369 5.43 7.85 0.38
CA ILE A 369 5.02 8.13 1.75
C ILE A 369 3.84 7.22 2.06
N PHE A 370 4.06 6.27 2.95
CA PHE A 370 3.09 5.22 3.25
C PHE A 370 2.69 5.23 4.71
N ASN A 371 1.37 5.15 4.96
CA ASN A 371 0.80 5.01 6.29
C ASN A 371 0.11 3.65 6.42
N MET A 372 0.80 2.68 7.02
CA MET A 372 0.28 1.34 7.24
C MET A 372 -0.92 1.29 8.21
N TRP A 373 -1.12 2.36 9.00
CA TRP A 373 -2.21 2.47 9.98
C TRP A 373 -3.49 3.09 9.40
N LYS A 374 -3.42 3.61 8.18
CA LYS A 374 -4.56 4.20 7.49
C LYS A 374 -5.61 3.14 7.20
N ARG A 375 -6.87 3.49 7.43
CA ARG A 375 -8.04 2.65 7.13
C ARG A 375 -8.90 3.33 6.07
N GLY A 376 -9.51 2.53 5.22
CA GLY A 376 -10.40 3.00 4.16
C GLY A 376 -10.57 1.93 3.08
N ASN A 377 -11.23 2.30 2.00
CA ASN A 377 -11.53 1.36 0.91
C ASN A 377 -10.28 0.70 0.28
N LEU A 378 -9.11 1.36 0.35
CA LEU A 378 -7.84 0.85 -0.19
C LEU A 378 -7.04 0.02 0.82
N TYR A 379 -7.21 0.28 2.12
CA TYR A 379 -6.44 -0.35 3.19
C TYR A 379 -7.39 -0.97 4.22
N GLN A 380 -7.73 -2.22 4.03
CA GLN A 380 -8.67 -2.93 4.90
C GLN A 380 -8.04 -3.37 6.22
N ASN A 381 -6.75 -3.71 6.20
CA ASN A 381 -5.97 -4.10 7.39
C ASN A 381 -4.55 -3.51 7.33
N SER A 382 -3.75 -3.73 8.40
CA SER A 382 -2.34 -3.31 8.49
C SER A 382 -1.35 -4.45 8.25
N ASN A 383 -1.83 -5.61 7.80
CA ASN A 383 -0.95 -6.74 7.56
C ASN A 383 -0.17 -6.52 6.25
N GLY A 384 1.12 -6.82 6.27
CA GLY A 384 1.99 -6.64 5.12
C GLY A 384 2.94 -7.80 4.94
N MET A 385 3.33 -8.08 3.71
CA MET A 385 4.34 -9.08 3.38
C MET A 385 5.44 -8.44 2.54
N ILE A 386 6.69 -8.67 2.93
CA ILE A 386 7.87 -8.19 2.21
C ILE A 386 8.54 -9.38 1.55
N ILE A 387 8.55 -9.39 0.22
CA ILE A 387 9.11 -10.47 -0.58
C ILE A 387 10.28 -9.93 -1.40
N GLY A 388 11.38 -10.68 -1.43
CA GLY A 388 12.55 -10.32 -2.23
C GLY A 388 13.62 -11.41 -2.22
N LYS A 389 14.47 -11.40 -3.24
CA LYS A 389 15.64 -12.30 -3.30
C LYS A 389 16.62 -11.98 -2.16
N SER A 390 17.45 -12.94 -1.77
CA SER A 390 18.55 -12.69 -0.84
C SER A 390 19.44 -11.55 -1.35
N GLY A 391 19.87 -10.65 -0.47
CA GLY A 391 20.65 -9.46 -0.82
C GLY A 391 19.88 -8.32 -1.50
N SER A 392 18.54 -8.42 -1.65
CA SER A 392 17.73 -7.36 -2.26
C SER A 392 17.44 -6.15 -1.36
N GLY A 393 17.84 -6.23 -0.07
CA GLY A 393 17.65 -5.16 0.91
C GLY A 393 16.41 -5.32 1.80
N LYS A 394 15.78 -6.50 1.90
CA LYS A 394 14.63 -6.77 2.78
C LYS A 394 14.88 -6.33 4.23
N SER A 395 15.94 -6.89 4.86
CA SER A 395 16.28 -6.59 6.25
C SER A 395 16.67 -5.12 6.45
N PHE A 396 17.32 -4.48 5.45
CA PHE A 396 17.60 -3.03 5.50
C PHE A 396 16.30 -2.21 5.50
N PHE A 397 15.36 -2.56 4.64
CA PHE A 397 14.05 -1.91 4.59
C PHE A 397 13.29 -2.08 5.92
N LEU A 398 13.27 -3.30 6.48
CA LEU A 398 12.65 -3.58 7.78
C LEU A 398 13.30 -2.78 8.90
N LYS A 399 14.62 -2.73 8.98
CA LYS A 399 15.35 -1.93 9.98
C LYS A 399 15.00 -0.44 9.88
N SER A 400 14.87 0.09 8.67
CA SER A 400 14.43 1.47 8.45
C SER A 400 12.98 1.68 8.89
N LEU A 401 12.07 0.75 8.57
CA LEU A 401 10.67 0.80 9.00
C LEU A 401 10.56 0.77 10.52
N ILE A 402 11.27 -0.15 11.18
CA ILE A 402 11.33 -0.28 12.65
C ILE A 402 11.74 1.04 13.30
N ALA A 403 12.87 1.61 12.87
CA ALA A 403 13.39 2.85 13.45
C ALA A 403 12.39 4.01 13.29
N ASN A 404 11.75 4.11 12.13
CA ASN A 404 10.75 5.14 11.86
C ASN A 404 9.46 4.95 12.68
N GLU A 405 8.92 3.74 12.77
CA GLU A 405 7.73 3.46 13.57
C GLU A 405 8.00 3.60 15.06
N TRP A 406 9.15 3.15 15.55
CA TRP A 406 9.58 3.34 16.92
C TRP A 406 9.69 4.83 17.30
N ALA A 407 10.27 5.66 16.41
CA ALA A 407 10.30 7.11 16.60
C ALA A 407 8.91 7.75 16.57
N ASN A 408 7.91 7.05 16.01
CA ASN A 408 6.51 7.41 16.02
C ASN A 408 5.74 6.88 17.25
N ASP A 409 6.42 6.45 18.31
CA ASP A 409 5.86 5.84 19.53
C ASP A 409 5.05 4.57 19.28
N THR A 410 5.26 3.93 18.13
CA THR A 410 4.73 2.59 17.87
C THR A 410 5.57 1.58 18.67
N ARG A 411 4.89 0.71 19.40
CA ARG A 411 5.54 -0.43 20.03
C ARG A 411 5.92 -1.44 18.97
N VAL A 412 7.17 -1.87 18.94
CA VAL A 412 7.68 -2.79 17.92
C VAL A 412 8.13 -4.09 18.59
N ILE A 413 7.62 -5.22 18.10
CA ILE A 413 7.98 -6.56 18.54
C ILE A 413 8.60 -7.30 17.35
N ILE A 414 9.81 -7.79 17.52
CA ILE A 414 10.57 -8.50 16.48
C ILE A 414 10.70 -9.96 16.86
N LEU A 415 10.39 -10.85 15.93
CA LEU A 415 10.73 -12.26 15.97
C LEU A 415 11.96 -12.45 15.09
N ASP A 416 13.13 -12.59 15.71
CA ASP A 416 14.45 -12.61 15.06
C ASP A 416 15.09 -14.00 15.13
N PRO A 417 14.95 -14.83 14.10
CA PRO A 417 15.51 -16.19 14.09
C PRO A 417 17.02 -16.22 13.79
N GLU A 418 17.58 -15.17 13.19
CA GLU A 418 18.97 -15.13 12.72
C GLU A 418 19.85 -14.11 13.47
N ALA A 419 19.30 -13.44 14.49
CA ALA A 419 19.95 -12.38 15.27
C ALA A 419 20.43 -11.18 14.44
N GLU A 420 19.68 -10.82 13.41
CA GLU A 420 20.00 -9.69 12.53
C GLU A 420 19.69 -8.32 13.14
N TYR A 421 18.81 -8.24 14.15
CA TYR A 421 18.33 -6.99 14.73
C TYR A 421 19.04 -6.56 16.02
N LEU A 422 19.99 -7.34 16.55
CA LEU A 422 20.69 -7.08 17.81
C LEU A 422 21.27 -5.67 17.94
N THR A 423 21.97 -5.22 16.89
CA THR A 423 22.58 -3.88 16.89
C THR A 423 21.55 -2.77 16.87
N LEU A 424 20.48 -2.95 16.07
CA LEU A 424 19.38 -1.99 16.00
C LEU A 424 18.68 -1.87 17.35
N THR A 425 18.35 -3.00 17.97
CA THR A 425 17.68 -3.07 19.26
C THR A 425 18.46 -2.37 20.35
N LYS A 426 19.77 -2.61 20.41
CA LYS A 426 20.67 -1.91 21.34
C LYS A 426 20.73 -0.41 21.09
N ASN A 427 20.85 0.00 19.82
CA ASN A 427 20.95 1.42 19.46
C ASN A 427 19.66 2.20 19.73
N LEU A 428 18.50 1.52 19.72
CA LEU A 428 17.20 2.12 20.02
C LEU A 428 16.78 1.91 21.50
N SER A 429 17.70 1.48 22.37
CA SER A 429 17.44 1.20 23.78
C SER A 429 16.28 0.21 23.99
N GLY A 430 16.16 -0.78 23.11
CA GLY A 430 15.17 -1.84 23.17
C GLY A 430 15.58 -3.00 24.08
N ASN A 431 14.62 -3.84 24.43
CA ASN A 431 14.83 -5.08 25.17
C ASN A 431 15.22 -6.21 24.19
N LEU A 432 16.41 -6.77 24.38
CA LEU A 432 16.85 -7.96 23.68
C LEU A 432 16.62 -9.18 24.54
N ILE A 433 15.83 -10.13 24.07
CA ILE A 433 15.44 -11.34 24.80
C ILE A 433 15.92 -12.55 24.04
N ASP A 434 16.95 -13.24 24.54
CA ASP A 434 17.34 -14.56 24.01
C ASP A 434 16.38 -15.62 24.55
N VAL A 435 15.46 -16.06 23.68
CA VAL A 435 14.37 -17.00 24.03
C VAL A 435 14.91 -18.38 24.42
N GLY A 436 16.14 -18.72 24.04
CA GLY A 436 16.82 -19.95 24.45
C GLY A 436 17.61 -19.84 25.74
N ASN A 437 17.77 -18.63 26.28
CA ASN A 437 18.52 -18.37 27.50
C ASN A 437 17.59 -18.18 28.70
N ALA A 438 17.71 -19.07 29.67
CA ALA A 438 16.84 -19.16 30.82
C ALA A 438 16.85 -17.95 31.80
N LYS A 439 17.77 -16.98 31.65
CA LYS A 439 17.96 -15.97 32.70
C LYS A 439 17.16 -14.68 32.47
N GLU A 440 16.96 -14.27 31.21
CA GLU A 440 16.41 -12.93 30.88
C GLU A 440 15.06 -12.96 30.18
N GLY A 441 14.63 -14.10 29.64
CA GLY A 441 13.40 -14.23 28.85
C GLY A 441 12.54 -15.42 29.25
N ARG A 442 12.60 -15.83 30.52
CA ARG A 442 11.85 -17.00 30.97
C ARG A 442 10.35 -16.74 30.96
N ILE A 443 9.62 -17.67 30.34
CA ILE A 443 8.17 -17.70 30.36
C ILE A 443 7.74 -18.99 31.07
N ASN A 444 7.12 -18.87 32.22
CA ASN A 444 6.49 -20.00 32.91
C ASN A 444 5.27 -20.47 32.08
N PRO A 445 5.21 -21.72 31.59
CA PRO A 445 4.06 -22.21 30.83
C PRO A 445 2.74 -22.10 31.59
N PHE A 446 2.78 -22.14 32.92
CA PHE A 446 1.60 -22.09 33.81
C PHE A 446 1.11 -20.67 34.08
N HIS A 447 1.76 -19.65 33.58
CA HIS A 447 1.28 -18.27 33.73
C HIS A 447 0.02 -18.05 32.87
N ILE A 448 -1.09 -17.71 33.52
CA ILE A 448 -2.37 -17.46 32.87
C ILE A 448 -2.42 -16.02 32.34
N TYR A 449 -2.59 -15.88 31.03
CA TYR A 449 -2.76 -14.59 30.39
C TYR A 449 -4.24 -14.28 30.15
N LYS A 450 -4.60 -13.00 30.17
CA LYS A 450 -5.96 -12.52 29.85
C LYS A 450 -6.36 -12.89 28.43
N ILE A 451 -7.65 -13.16 28.25
CA ILE A 451 -8.27 -13.36 26.95
C ILE A 451 -9.37 -12.31 26.78
N LEU A 452 -9.52 -11.77 25.57
CA LEU A 452 -10.65 -10.91 25.22
C LEU A 452 -11.70 -11.71 24.44
N THR A 453 -12.96 -11.36 24.67
CA THR A 453 -14.08 -11.77 23.83
C THR A 453 -14.04 -11.05 22.48
N GLU A 454 -14.87 -11.46 21.51
CA GLU A 454 -15.02 -10.81 20.20
C GLU A 454 -15.37 -9.31 20.34
N ASP A 455 -16.14 -8.95 21.37
CA ASP A 455 -16.48 -7.54 21.67
C ASP A 455 -15.32 -6.77 22.33
N GLY A 456 -14.19 -7.45 22.55
CA GLY A 456 -12.98 -6.88 23.17
C GLY A 456 -13.15 -6.52 24.64
N THR A 457 -14.04 -7.19 25.36
CA THR A 457 -14.10 -7.16 26.83
C THR A 457 -13.32 -8.36 27.40
N PRO A 458 -12.79 -8.27 28.65
CA PRO A 458 -12.16 -9.43 29.28
C PRO A 458 -13.11 -10.62 29.32
N ALA A 459 -12.62 -11.79 28.92
CA ALA A 459 -13.39 -13.02 29.02
C ALA A 459 -13.63 -13.40 30.49
N GLU A 460 -14.70 -14.15 30.76
CA GLU A 460 -14.95 -14.69 32.07
C GLU A 460 -13.76 -15.55 32.55
N PRO A 461 -13.49 -15.58 33.87
CA PRO A 461 -12.40 -16.38 34.43
C PRO A 461 -12.40 -17.84 33.98
N ALA A 462 -13.58 -18.47 33.94
CA ALA A 462 -13.73 -19.86 33.49
C ALA A 462 -13.32 -20.06 32.03
N VAL A 463 -13.65 -19.12 31.13
CA VAL A 463 -13.26 -19.16 29.73
C VAL A 463 -11.74 -19.00 29.60
N THR A 464 -11.17 -18.06 30.36
CA THR A 464 -9.72 -17.79 30.40
C THR A 464 -8.96 -19.01 30.89
N PHE A 465 -9.37 -19.60 31.99
CA PHE A 465 -8.74 -20.79 32.59
C PHE A 465 -8.82 -21.99 31.64
N ASN A 466 -9.99 -22.32 31.10
CA ASN A 466 -10.17 -23.45 30.17
C ASN A 466 -9.39 -23.27 28.85
N THR A 467 -9.29 -22.05 28.33
CA THR A 467 -8.48 -21.78 27.14
C THR A 467 -6.98 -21.94 27.44
N HIS A 468 -6.56 -21.53 28.63
CA HIS A 468 -5.19 -21.74 29.07
C HIS A 468 -4.86 -23.23 29.23
N LEU A 469 -5.76 -24.05 29.78
CA LEU A 469 -5.57 -25.50 29.88
C LEU A 469 -5.43 -26.15 28.50
N LYS A 470 -6.21 -25.72 27.50
CA LYS A 470 -6.05 -26.19 26.11
C LYS A 470 -4.70 -25.82 25.52
N MET A 471 -4.19 -24.63 25.84
CA MET A 471 -2.84 -24.22 25.43
C MET A 471 -1.78 -25.11 26.09
N LEU A 472 -1.92 -25.41 27.39
CA LEU A 472 -1.01 -26.32 28.11
C LEU A 472 -1.06 -27.74 27.53
N GLU A 473 -2.21 -28.25 27.16
CA GLU A 473 -2.33 -29.52 26.44
C GLU A 473 -1.52 -29.50 25.13
N SER A 474 -1.60 -28.43 24.36
CA SER A 474 -0.80 -28.24 23.14
C SER A 474 0.70 -28.16 23.45
N PHE A 475 1.08 -27.45 24.49
CA PHE A 475 2.47 -27.39 24.98
C PHE A 475 2.98 -28.79 25.36
N PHE A 476 2.21 -29.57 26.11
CA PHE A 476 2.60 -30.92 26.50
C PHE A 476 2.71 -31.88 25.31
N LYS A 477 1.83 -31.78 24.33
CA LYS A 477 1.94 -32.55 23.07
C LYS A 477 3.25 -32.26 22.32
N ILE A 478 3.75 -31.04 22.39
CA ILE A 478 5.03 -30.64 21.80
C ILE A 478 6.20 -31.19 22.61
N VAL A 479 6.23 -31.01 23.93
CA VAL A 479 7.41 -31.30 24.75
C VAL A 479 7.51 -32.74 25.23
N LEU A 480 6.38 -33.47 25.31
CA LEU A 480 6.32 -34.87 25.74
C LEU A 480 6.29 -35.84 24.55
N VAL A 481 7.26 -35.70 23.65
CA VAL A 481 7.34 -36.55 22.45
C VAL A 481 7.35 -38.03 22.85
N GLY A 482 6.41 -38.81 22.31
CA GLY A 482 6.28 -40.25 22.57
C GLY A 482 5.46 -40.60 23.83
N ALA A 483 4.90 -39.64 24.55
CA ALA A 483 3.95 -39.93 25.62
C ALA A 483 2.63 -40.46 25.07
N SER A 484 2.02 -41.41 25.77
CA SER A 484 0.66 -41.86 25.45
C SER A 484 -0.37 -40.78 25.82
N ALA A 485 -1.56 -40.87 25.22
CA ALA A 485 -2.66 -39.98 25.56
C ALA A 485 -2.99 -40.02 27.07
N ASP A 486 -2.96 -41.21 27.67
CA ASP A 486 -3.25 -41.42 29.09
C ASP A 486 -2.25 -40.69 30.01
N VAL A 487 -0.95 -40.70 29.64
CA VAL A 487 0.09 -39.95 30.38
C VAL A 487 -0.09 -38.44 30.22
N ILE A 488 -0.48 -37.93 29.05
CA ILE A 488 -0.75 -36.51 28.83
C ILE A 488 -1.97 -36.10 29.66
N GLU A 489 -3.04 -36.92 29.69
CA GLU A 489 -4.25 -36.65 30.47
C GLU A 489 -3.97 -36.68 31.98
N LEU A 490 -3.15 -37.65 32.43
CA LEU A 490 -2.69 -37.65 33.82
C LEU A 490 -1.96 -36.36 34.19
N ILE A 491 -1.08 -35.87 33.33
CA ILE A 491 -0.35 -34.60 33.56
C ILE A 491 -1.33 -33.40 33.56
N ASN A 492 -2.32 -33.38 32.68
CA ASN A 492 -3.35 -32.34 32.65
C ASN A 492 -4.12 -32.29 34.01
N ASN A 493 -4.47 -33.47 34.55
CA ASN A 493 -5.13 -33.56 35.85
C ASN A 493 -4.22 -33.06 37.01
N LEU A 494 -2.91 -33.37 36.95
CA LEU A 494 -1.94 -32.82 37.89
C LEU A 494 -1.82 -31.31 37.81
N VAL A 495 -1.94 -30.71 36.62
CA VAL A 495 -1.93 -29.28 36.42
C VAL A 495 -3.12 -28.61 37.15
N VAL A 496 -4.32 -29.14 36.95
CA VAL A 496 -5.52 -28.62 37.66
C VAL A 496 -5.35 -28.67 39.17
N GLU A 497 -4.88 -29.82 39.71
CA GLU A 497 -4.62 -29.98 41.13
C GLU A 497 -3.53 -29.02 41.65
N ALA A 498 -2.48 -28.77 40.84
CA ALA A 498 -1.42 -27.83 41.20
C ALA A 498 -1.94 -26.37 41.25
N TYR A 499 -2.85 -25.99 40.34
CA TYR A 499 -3.54 -24.69 40.39
C TYR A 499 -4.41 -24.58 41.65
N GLU A 500 -5.22 -25.60 41.95
CA GLU A 500 -6.08 -25.62 43.15
C GLU A 500 -5.26 -25.44 44.43
N ARG A 501 -4.09 -26.07 44.55
CA ARG A 501 -3.18 -25.90 45.69
C ARG A 501 -2.64 -24.47 45.83
N LYS A 502 -2.55 -23.75 44.74
CA LYS A 502 -2.22 -22.30 44.72
C LYS A 502 -3.44 -21.40 44.89
N GLY A 503 -4.64 -21.98 45.12
CA GLY A 503 -5.88 -21.24 45.26
C GLY A 503 -6.45 -20.71 43.92
N ILE A 504 -5.99 -21.24 42.80
CA ILE A 504 -6.45 -20.87 41.46
C ILE A 504 -7.44 -21.93 40.98
N THR A 505 -8.65 -21.50 40.69
CA THR A 505 -9.75 -22.34 40.15
C THR A 505 -10.33 -21.68 38.90
N GLU A 506 -11.23 -22.33 38.24
CA GLU A 506 -11.94 -21.79 37.08
C GLU A 506 -12.68 -20.47 37.31
N THR A 507 -13.02 -20.17 38.58
CA THR A 507 -13.71 -18.93 38.99
C THR A 507 -12.75 -17.83 39.44
N THR A 508 -11.44 -18.09 39.48
CA THR A 508 -10.44 -17.16 40.02
C THR A 508 -10.03 -16.15 38.94
N ASP A 509 -10.19 -14.87 39.24
CA ASP A 509 -9.66 -13.79 38.39
C ASP A 509 -8.14 -13.62 38.66
N CYS A 510 -7.33 -14.08 37.73
CA CYS A 510 -5.87 -14.00 37.79
C CYS A 510 -5.29 -12.68 37.29
N THR A 511 -6.10 -11.67 37.01
CA THR A 511 -5.68 -10.39 36.41
C THR A 511 -4.59 -9.66 37.18
N ASN A 512 -4.60 -9.77 38.52
CA ASN A 512 -3.67 -9.08 39.42
C ASN A 512 -2.61 -10.02 40.02
N PHE A 513 -2.53 -11.27 39.58
CA PHE A 513 -1.56 -12.23 40.05
C PHE A 513 -0.16 -11.89 39.57
N LYS A 514 0.84 -12.13 40.41
CA LYS A 514 2.25 -11.99 40.08
C LYS A 514 2.80 -13.30 39.48
N ALA A 515 3.96 -13.23 38.84
CA ALA A 515 4.59 -14.40 38.25
C ALA A 515 4.85 -15.55 39.25
N GLU A 516 5.05 -15.23 40.50
CA GLU A 516 5.31 -16.20 41.61
C GLU A 516 4.04 -16.92 42.09
N ASP A 517 2.85 -16.39 41.79
CA ASP A 517 1.58 -16.96 42.25
C ASP A 517 1.17 -18.22 41.45
N PHE A 518 1.75 -18.39 40.25
CA PHE A 518 1.45 -19.52 39.40
C PHE A 518 2.28 -20.76 39.73
N PRO A 519 1.73 -21.99 39.55
CA PRO A 519 2.47 -23.20 39.78
C PRO A 519 3.68 -23.37 38.88
N LEU A 520 4.60 -24.25 39.27
CA LEU A 520 5.79 -24.64 38.53
C LEU A 520 5.76 -26.15 38.25
N PHE A 521 6.64 -26.65 37.39
CA PHE A 521 6.78 -28.10 37.19
C PHE A 521 7.16 -28.85 38.48
N SER A 522 7.87 -28.22 39.42
CA SER A 522 8.16 -28.77 40.75
C SER A 522 6.88 -29.01 41.57
N ASP A 523 5.87 -28.14 41.42
CA ASP A 523 4.59 -28.31 42.11
C ASP A 523 3.83 -29.51 41.56
N LEU A 524 3.83 -29.69 40.20
CA LEU A 524 3.22 -30.87 39.59
C LEU A 524 3.89 -32.17 40.05
N LEU A 525 5.21 -32.17 40.11
CA LEU A 525 5.97 -33.34 40.58
C LEU A 525 5.64 -33.67 42.04
N ALA A 526 5.54 -32.65 42.89
CA ALA A 526 5.15 -32.82 44.30
C ALA A 526 3.73 -33.43 44.42
N VAL A 527 2.75 -32.91 43.67
CA VAL A 527 1.39 -33.45 43.61
C VAL A 527 1.42 -34.95 43.21
N LEU A 528 2.20 -35.31 42.20
CA LEU A 528 2.29 -36.70 41.74
C LEU A 528 2.91 -37.63 42.79
N GLN A 529 3.94 -37.15 43.51
CA GLN A 529 4.65 -37.94 44.54
C GLN A 529 3.83 -38.19 45.78
N GLU A 530 2.89 -37.29 46.11
CA GLU A 530 1.99 -37.43 47.28
C GLU A 530 0.81 -38.39 47.04
N LYS A 531 0.55 -38.77 45.75
CA LYS A 531 -0.55 -39.69 45.42
C LYS A 531 -0.31 -41.08 46.03
N ASN A 532 -1.31 -41.62 46.73
CA ASN A 532 -1.23 -42.95 47.32
C ASN A 532 -1.16 -44.04 46.23
N LYS A 533 -0.04 -44.79 46.18
CA LYS A 533 0.24 -45.81 45.17
C LYS A 533 -0.30 -47.20 45.55
N GLU A 534 -0.79 -47.40 46.77
CA GLU A 534 -1.17 -48.74 47.28
C GLU A 534 -2.55 -49.20 46.78
N GLU A 535 -3.42 -48.28 46.34
CA GLU A 535 -4.78 -48.58 45.87
C GLU A 535 -4.92 -48.54 44.33
N MET A 536 -3.81 -48.44 43.58
CA MET A 536 -3.83 -48.27 42.11
C MET A 536 -3.54 -49.55 41.36
N ASP A 537 -4.17 -49.69 40.19
CA ASP A 537 -3.87 -50.78 39.28
C ASP A 537 -2.47 -50.65 38.63
N ASN A 538 -1.99 -51.74 38.01
CA ASN A 538 -0.67 -51.79 37.42
C ASN A 538 -0.49 -50.87 36.21
N LEU A 539 -1.58 -50.53 35.48
CA LEU A 539 -1.57 -49.61 34.33
C LEU A 539 -1.38 -48.18 34.83
N THR A 540 -2.21 -47.76 35.78
CA THR A 540 -2.10 -46.43 36.41
C THR A 540 -0.74 -46.19 37.03
N LEU A 541 -0.19 -47.20 37.74
CA LEU A 541 1.18 -47.15 38.31
C LEU A 541 2.25 -46.99 37.24
N ARG A 542 2.12 -47.65 36.07
CA ARG A 542 3.02 -47.47 34.93
C ARG A 542 2.97 -46.08 34.37
N ASP A 543 1.78 -45.53 34.16
CA ASP A 543 1.56 -44.20 33.62
C ASP A 543 2.06 -43.12 34.57
N MET A 544 1.89 -43.29 35.91
CA MET A 544 2.44 -42.39 36.92
C MET A 544 3.99 -42.40 36.89
N ARG A 545 4.62 -43.55 36.81
CA ARG A 545 6.08 -43.63 36.67
C ARG A 545 6.58 -42.97 35.39
N THR A 546 5.85 -43.12 34.30
CA THR A 546 6.20 -42.51 33.06
C THR A 546 6.03 -40.99 33.13
N ALA A 547 4.94 -40.48 33.75
CA ALA A 547 4.72 -39.05 33.99
C ALA A 547 5.83 -38.48 34.90
N GLU A 548 6.20 -39.20 35.98
CA GLU A 548 7.29 -38.79 36.86
C GLU A 548 8.63 -38.64 36.11
N LEU A 549 8.98 -39.58 35.23
CA LEU A 549 10.18 -39.49 34.41
C LEU A 549 10.16 -38.30 33.46
N TYR A 550 9.01 -37.98 32.87
CA TYR A 550 8.85 -36.80 32.05
C TYR A 550 8.97 -35.51 32.89
N LEU A 551 8.28 -35.39 34.02
CA LEU A 551 8.32 -34.23 34.90
C LEU A 551 9.72 -33.97 35.48
N GLN A 552 10.49 -35.01 35.80
CA GLN A 552 11.89 -34.87 36.22
C GLN A 552 12.78 -34.16 35.21
N LYS A 553 12.49 -34.29 33.89
CA LYS A 553 13.25 -33.55 32.85
C LYS A 553 13.08 -32.04 32.99
N PHE A 554 11.92 -31.61 33.49
CA PHE A 554 11.59 -30.18 33.67
C PHE A 554 12.02 -29.67 35.04
N VAL A 555 12.08 -30.53 36.09
CA VAL A 555 12.41 -30.11 37.46
C VAL A 555 13.92 -30.14 37.71
N ASN A 556 14.56 -31.25 37.42
CA ASN A 556 15.98 -31.48 37.69
C ASN A 556 16.84 -31.76 36.44
N GLY A 557 16.22 -31.74 35.27
CA GLY A 557 16.85 -32.07 34.00
C GLY A 557 17.18 -30.87 33.13
N ARG A 558 17.45 -31.15 31.87
CA ARG A 558 17.90 -30.14 30.88
C ARG A 558 16.95 -29.01 30.56
N TYR A 559 15.67 -29.07 30.98
CA TYR A 559 14.68 -28.05 30.73
C TYR A 559 14.31 -27.25 32.00
N SER A 560 14.92 -27.58 33.16
CA SER A 560 14.61 -26.91 34.43
C SER A 560 14.87 -25.41 34.37
N ASP A 561 15.98 -25.01 33.77
CA ASP A 561 16.36 -23.60 33.70
C ASP A 561 15.43 -22.79 32.81
N ILE A 562 14.79 -23.43 31.82
CA ILE A 562 13.96 -22.74 30.84
C ILE A 562 12.54 -22.50 31.39
N TRP A 563 11.94 -23.51 32.08
CA TRP A 563 10.51 -23.48 32.41
C TRP A 563 10.15 -23.67 33.87
N ASN A 564 11.08 -24.14 34.75
CA ASN A 564 10.77 -24.44 36.15
C ASN A 564 11.12 -23.27 37.09
N ALA A 565 10.69 -22.08 36.73
CA ALA A 565 10.75 -20.91 37.65
C ALA A 565 9.75 -19.85 37.17
N PRO A 566 9.41 -18.86 38.00
CA PRO A 566 8.54 -17.77 37.63
C PRO A 566 8.97 -17.05 36.38
N SER A 567 8.03 -16.52 35.61
CA SER A 567 8.32 -15.69 34.45
C SER A 567 9.16 -14.48 34.83
N THR A 568 10.26 -14.26 34.13
CA THR A 568 11.14 -13.09 34.28
C THR A 568 11.02 -12.12 33.14
N LEU A 569 10.16 -12.44 32.18
CA LEU A 569 9.94 -11.60 31.02
C LEU A 569 9.23 -10.31 31.43
N GLU A 570 9.99 -9.25 31.65
CA GLU A 570 9.49 -7.90 31.83
C GLU A 570 9.80 -7.07 30.60
N VAL A 571 8.79 -6.37 30.09
CA VAL A 571 8.91 -5.57 28.89
C VAL A 571 8.58 -4.13 29.19
N ASN A 572 9.62 -3.36 29.46
CA ASN A 572 9.52 -1.94 29.78
C ASN A 572 9.87 -1.02 28.59
N ALA A 573 10.33 -1.58 27.47
CA ALA A 573 10.71 -0.81 26.28
C ALA A 573 9.67 -0.89 25.17
N ASN A 574 9.63 0.16 24.34
CA ASN A 574 8.79 0.20 23.14
C ASN A 574 9.34 -0.65 21.98
N LEU A 575 10.54 -1.20 22.11
CA LEU A 575 11.13 -2.12 21.15
C LEU A 575 11.54 -3.40 21.87
N ILE A 576 11.05 -4.53 21.38
CA ILE A 576 11.31 -5.86 21.92
C ILE A 576 11.83 -6.72 20.78
N ASP A 577 12.95 -7.38 21.00
CA ASP A 577 13.56 -8.30 20.03
C ASP A 577 13.65 -9.69 20.67
N PHE A 578 12.82 -10.61 20.22
CA PHE A 578 12.87 -12.02 20.59
C PHE A 578 13.84 -12.75 19.68
N ASN A 579 15.06 -12.97 20.17
CA ASN A 579 16.10 -13.69 19.45
C ASN A 579 15.91 -15.21 19.62
N PHE A 580 15.63 -15.88 18.52
CA PHE A 580 15.46 -17.36 18.46
C PHE A 580 16.72 -18.10 17.97
N GLN A 581 17.81 -17.40 17.64
CA GLN A 581 19.00 -17.99 17.01
C GLN A 581 19.56 -19.17 17.80
N SER A 582 19.66 -19.06 19.12
CA SER A 582 20.18 -20.12 20.00
C SER A 582 19.34 -21.40 19.94
N LEU A 583 18.03 -21.28 19.76
CA LEU A 583 17.10 -22.41 19.65
C LEU A 583 17.19 -23.10 18.28
N PHE A 584 17.19 -22.32 17.21
CA PHE A 584 17.25 -22.87 15.84
C PHE A 584 18.62 -23.46 15.51
N ALA A 585 19.71 -22.90 16.04
CA ALA A 585 21.06 -23.43 15.86
C ALA A 585 21.23 -24.88 16.38
N ASN A 586 20.52 -25.23 17.45
CA ASN A 586 20.60 -26.56 18.07
C ASN A 586 19.76 -27.63 17.36
N LYS A 587 19.03 -27.29 16.28
CA LYS A 587 18.10 -28.17 15.55
C LYS A 587 17.13 -28.95 16.44
N ASN A 588 16.87 -28.46 17.65
CA ASN A 588 15.92 -29.05 18.57
C ASN A 588 14.55 -28.37 18.37
N ASN A 589 13.83 -28.78 17.35
CA ASN A 589 12.54 -28.22 16.98
C ASN A 589 11.50 -28.30 18.12
N THR A 590 11.62 -29.28 19.03
CA THR A 590 10.71 -29.46 20.16
C THR A 590 10.74 -28.26 21.10
N VAL A 591 11.92 -27.84 21.54
CA VAL A 591 12.07 -26.69 22.46
C VAL A 591 11.73 -25.39 21.74
N ALA A 592 12.19 -25.25 20.49
CA ALA A 592 11.89 -24.07 19.69
C ALA A 592 10.38 -23.87 19.48
N ASN A 593 9.64 -24.92 19.12
CA ASN A 593 8.19 -24.86 18.93
C ASN A 593 7.45 -24.57 20.23
N ALA A 594 7.89 -25.14 21.36
CA ALA A 594 7.30 -24.89 22.68
C ALA A 594 7.51 -23.43 23.13
N GLN A 595 8.74 -22.91 22.99
CA GLN A 595 9.04 -21.50 23.31
C GLN A 595 8.29 -20.55 22.37
N MET A 596 8.19 -20.87 21.10
CA MET A 596 7.43 -20.09 20.13
C MET A 596 5.96 -19.97 20.54
N LEU A 597 5.34 -21.08 20.98
CA LEU A 597 3.96 -21.05 21.49
C LEU A 597 3.82 -20.08 22.68
N LEU A 598 4.76 -20.11 23.63
CA LEU A 598 4.75 -19.26 24.82
C LEU A 598 4.98 -17.78 24.45
N VAL A 599 5.92 -17.49 23.55
CA VAL A 599 6.18 -16.12 23.07
C VAL A 599 4.96 -15.56 22.34
N PHE A 600 4.29 -16.35 21.50
CA PHE A 600 3.09 -15.89 20.80
C PHE A 600 1.96 -15.55 21.80
N ARG A 601 1.78 -16.35 22.83
CA ARG A 601 0.82 -16.04 23.90
C ARG A 601 1.17 -14.75 24.65
N PHE A 602 2.45 -14.54 24.92
CA PHE A 602 2.90 -13.28 25.49
C PHE A 602 2.60 -12.09 24.57
N ILE A 603 2.87 -12.20 23.26
CA ILE A 603 2.59 -11.13 22.28
C ILE A 603 1.08 -10.86 22.19
N GLU A 604 0.23 -11.89 22.18
CA GLU A 604 -1.23 -11.74 22.23
C GLU A 604 -1.65 -10.92 23.45
N GLN A 605 -1.08 -11.20 24.63
CA GLN A 605 -1.35 -10.42 25.84
C GLN A 605 -0.96 -8.95 25.68
N GLU A 606 0.18 -8.67 25.10
CA GLU A 606 0.64 -7.30 24.86
C GLU A 606 -0.27 -6.53 23.90
N VAL A 607 -0.77 -7.19 22.87
CA VAL A 607 -1.77 -6.60 21.96
C VAL A 607 -3.10 -6.35 22.66
N ILE A 608 -3.52 -7.27 23.52
CA ILE A 608 -4.71 -7.13 24.37
C ILE A 608 -4.57 -5.91 25.27
N ASN A 609 -3.45 -5.78 25.98
CA ASN A 609 -3.16 -4.65 26.86
C ASN A 609 -3.18 -3.31 26.09
N ALA A 610 -2.64 -3.28 24.88
CA ALA A 610 -2.68 -2.10 24.03
C ALA A 610 -4.11 -1.74 23.59
N ARG A 611 -4.94 -2.74 23.25
CA ARG A 611 -6.36 -2.53 22.90
C ARG A 611 -7.16 -1.96 24.08
N GLU A 612 -6.96 -2.48 25.30
CA GLU A 612 -7.60 -1.96 26.51
C GLU A 612 -7.18 -0.51 26.78
N ALA A 613 -5.89 -0.20 26.67
CA ALA A 613 -5.39 1.15 26.83
C ALA A 613 -5.98 2.12 25.79
N ASN A 614 -6.19 1.67 24.55
CA ASN A 614 -6.80 2.47 23.49
C ASN A 614 -8.29 2.76 23.75
N LYS A 615 -9.03 1.85 24.39
CA LYS A 615 -10.41 2.11 24.85
C LYS A 615 -10.46 3.24 25.89
N SER A 616 -9.42 3.42 26.69
CA SER A 616 -9.29 4.51 27.66
C SER A 616 -8.73 5.82 27.07
N GLY A 617 -8.66 5.92 25.72
CA GLY A 617 -8.28 7.15 25.00
C GLY A 617 -6.78 7.26 24.68
N LYS A 618 -5.96 6.25 24.98
CA LYS A 618 -4.59 6.16 24.47
C LYS A 618 -4.59 5.73 23.01
N ASN A 619 -3.62 6.15 22.22
CA ASN A 619 -3.47 5.72 20.82
C ASN A 619 -2.19 4.90 20.68
N LEU A 620 -2.17 3.72 21.29
CA LEU A 620 -1.04 2.80 21.23
C LEU A 620 -1.13 1.93 19.98
N ARG A 621 -0.05 1.89 19.23
CA ARG A 621 0.11 1.04 18.04
C ARG A 621 1.15 -0.03 18.35
N THR A 622 0.91 -1.25 17.87
CA THR A 622 1.85 -2.36 18.01
C THR A 622 2.16 -2.90 16.63
N LEU A 623 3.43 -2.93 16.26
CA LEU A 623 3.96 -3.50 15.03
C LEU A 623 4.70 -4.79 15.37
N ILE A 624 4.22 -5.92 14.84
CA ILE A 624 4.87 -7.22 14.99
C ILE A 624 5.59 -7.54 13.69
N ILE A 625 6.87 -7.87 13.77
CA ILE A 625 7.70 -8.22 12.62
C ILE A 625 8.22 -9.64 12.81
N ALA A 626 7.91 -10.50 11.87
CA ALA A 626 8.50 -11.83 11.76
C ALA A 626 9.47 -11.85 10.57
N ASP A 627 10.75 -11.77 10.84
CA ASP A 627 11.76 -11.97 9.78
C ASP A 627 11.92 -13.47 9.50
N GLU A 628 12.30 -13.80 8.27
CA GLU A 628 12.39 -15.20 7.79
C GLU A 628 11.17 -16.05 8.25
N ALA A 629 9.96 -15.52 8.05
CA ALA A 629 8.71 -16.09 8.57
C ALA A 629 8.55 -17.60 8.27
N HIS A 630 9.20 -18.10 7.23
CA HIS A 630 9.19 -19.52 6.87
C HIS A 630 9.84 -20.42 7.95
N LEU A 631 10.72 -19.90 8.81
CA LEU A 631 11.32 -20.66 9.90
C LEU A 631 10.36 -20.90 11.06
N PHE A 632 9.31 -20.07 11.17
CA PHE A 632 8.26 -20.19 12.18
C PHE A 632 7.10 -21.07 11.71
N ILE A 633 6.96 -21.30 10.40
CA ILE A 633 5.84 -22.03 9.81
C ILE A 633 6.25 -23.50 9.63
N ASP A 634 5.72 -24.38 10.50
CA ASP A 634 5.85 -25.84 10.38
C ASP A 634 4.49 -26.45 10.04
N ALA A 635 4.42 -27.23 8.96
CA ALA A 635 3.20 -27.90 8.55
C ALA A 635 2.67 -28.91 9.60
N LYS A 636 3.52 -29.40 10.49
CA LYS A 636 3.17 -30.32 11.57
C LYS A 636 2.63 -29.61 12.81
N PHE A 637 2.96 -28.32 12.97
CA PHE A 637 2.55 -27.51 14.10
C PHE A 637 2.11 -26.14 13.59
N PRO A 638 0.84 -25.96 13.19
CA PRO A 638 0.36 -24.73 12.55
C PRO A 638 0.21 -23.52 13.51
N ILE A 639 0.79 -23.59 14.71
CA ILE A 639 0.67 -22.58 15.77
C ILE A 639 1.02 -21.18 15.26
N ALA A 640 2.09 -21.05 14.48
CA ALA A 640 2.48 -19.77 13.92
C ALA A 640 1.50 -19.26 12.86
N LEU A 641 0.93 -20.15 12.06
CA LEU A 641 -0.11 -19.78 11.09
C LEU A 641 -1.36 -19.28 11.83
N ASP A 642 -1.83 -20.03 12.84
CA ASP A 642 -2.99 -19.62 13.64
C ASP A 642 -2.74 -18.26 14.31
N PHE A 643 -1.54 -18.02 14.84
CA PHE A 643 -1.15 -16.75 15.42
C PHE A 643 -1.19 -15.61 14.40
N PHE A 644 -0.53 -15.74 13.24
CA PHE A 644 -0.45 -14.68 12.24
C PHE A 644 -1.79 -14.40 11.57
N PHE A 645 -2.70 -15.38 11.49
CA PHE A 645 -4.04 -15.16 10.93
C PHE A 645 -5.06 -14.65 11.95
N SER A 646 -4.82 -14.83 13.25
CA SER A 646 -5.71 -14.35 14.32
C SER A 646 -5.44 -12.89 14.72
N MET A 647 -4.26 -12.36 14.45
CA MET A 647 -3.84 -10.98 14.74
C MET A 647 -4.28 -9.99 13.68
#